data_24edf7a9606fd444bb4c78264db49daf
#
_entry.id   24edf7a9606fd444bb4c78264db49daf
#
_cell.length_a   1.000
_cell.length_b   1.000
_cell.length_c   1.000
_cell.angle_alpha   90.00
_cell.angle_beta   90.00
_cell.angle_gamma   90.00
#
_symmetry.space_group_name_H-M   'P 1'
#
loop_
_entity.id
_entity.type
_entity.pdbx_description
1 polymer ?
#
loop_
_entity_poly.entity_id
_entity_poly.type
_entity_poly.pdbx_seq_one_letter_code
_entity_poly.pdbx_strand_id
1 'polypeptide(L)'
;MLSQLRESEAGNVFPLTAAAIFVLAGLVGGGVDASRGYLVRNKLQNACDAGVLAGRKRVGTDGFDENALKAARSYFNVNMAGASNFEVPEFNPTSSDNGNTVEATVSTSVDTTLMRIFGYDTIPLSVSCSASMSMGNADVMMVLDTTGSMNSTVEGWSTSDDSKRRITFLRSAMMDFYDTVAESADGTNARIRYGFVPYSSSVNVGRLLQPEWIVDQMDIQSRQPEFNWKWTVVGYKPAVYSTNPGVTDPEDTEWIKYGNQTNASKCRNSLPNNQNWTNYGGPEEETIEEINSAQQRIRRERTYVTQVRRAYSCQSDGRNSFKPAYRDETRKNFVDEVWTEDPIWAQREDENDFRRWLYKKITVDVSRYKTFSPVTVRNRDSDAGNVSYTWAGCIEERETEAADSFSFSSLTGMSPYTWDLDIDSAPDGSPESKWRPFWPERSYFRGERYWNSYYRQWYTNYFNRDEDYKGLKSDAFCPSQASLLAKRDRGEFKDQADALNPNGSTYLDLGILWGGRLISPTGMFASNVMEAPANGAEVSRHMIFLTDGEMQPSSVIHSSYGFEYYDKRVTSDGQTNQRDRHTSRFRAVCQAVRAKGIRIWVIAFGSSLNGDLQACASPDSAFQASSSDELNEAFQDIAKNVGELRITM
;
A
#
# COMPACT_ATOMS: atom_id res chain seq x y z
N MET A 1 73.76 34.68 78.08
CA MET A 1 72.74 33.82 77.38
C MET A 1 72.48 34.27 75.98
N LEU A 2 72.63 35.52 75.65
CA LEU A 2 72.41 36.02 74.25
C LEU A 2 73.65 35.85 73.32
N SER A 3 74.85 35.53 73.88
CA SER A 3 76.04 35.27 73.08
C SER A 3 76.12 33.82 72.50
N GLN A 4 75.48 32.87 73.17
CA GLN A 4 75.50 31.48 72.75
C GLN A 4 74.46 31.17 71.70
N LEU A 5 73.48 32.03 71.44
CA LEU A 5 72.50 31.91 70.36
C LEU A 5 73.04 32.40 68.98
N ARG A 6 74.20 32.99 68.96
CA ARG A 6 74.81 33.57 67.79
C ARG A 6 75.77 32.64 67.04
N GLU A 7 76.13 31.53 67.63
CA GLU A 7 77.03 30.52 67.07
C GLU A 7 76.37 29.12 66.87
N SER A 8 75.08 28.98 67.05
CA SER A 8 74.41 27.72 66.84
C SER A 8 73.90 27.67 65.40
N GLU A 9 74.52 26.85 64.56
CA GLU A 9 74.04 26.50 63.16
C GLU A 9 72.63 25.88 63.17
N ALA A 10 72.17 25.39 64.32
CA ALA A 10 70.83 24.85 64.53
C ALA A 10 69.71 25.94 64.44
N GLY A 11 70.07 27.22 64.53
CA GLY A 11 69.12 28.30 64.40
C GLY A 11 68.69 28.64 62.93
N ASN A 12 69.44 28.13 61.94
CA ASN A 12 69.15 28.39 60.55
C ASN A 12 68.05 27.47 59.96
N VAL A 13 67.72 26.34 60.62
CA VAL A 13 66.67 25.41 60.17
C VAL A 13 65.29 26.00 60.42
N PHE A 14 65.11 26.79 61.46
CA PHE A 14 63.81 27.34 61.85
C PHE A 14 63.29 28.40 60.87
N PRO A 15 64.09 29.35 60.37
CA PRO A 15 63.67 30.29 59.35
C PRO A 15 63.41 29.59 58.00
N LEU A 16 64.24 28.58 57.65
CA LEU A 16 64.08 27.80 56.43
C LEU A 16 62.81 26.92 56.42
N THR A 17 62.52 26.24 57.56
CA THR A 17 61.29 25.49 57.71
C THR A 17 60.06 26.39 57.75
N ALA A 18 60.14 27.55 58.41
CA ALA A 18 59.05 28.54 58.37
C ALA A 18 58.79 29.04 56.95
N ALA A 19 59.85 29.36 56.20
CA ALA A 19 59.71 29.77 54.79
C ALA A 19 59.15 28.62 53.92
N ALA A 20 59.61 27.38 54.11
CA ALA A 20 59.10 26.23 53.39
C ALA A 20 57.62 25.94 53.71
N ILE A 21 57.23 26.04 54.99
CA ILE A 21 55.81 25.89 55.40
C ILE A 21 54.97 27.02 54.79
N PHE A 22 55.47 28.23 54.73
CA PHE A 22 54.73 29.34 54.12
C PHE A 22 54.51 29.14 52.61
N VAL A 23 55.52 28.68 51.88
CA VAL A 23 55.40 28.33 50.48
C VAL A 23 54.47 27.12 50.27
N LEU A 24 54.61 26.07 51.06
CA LEU A 24 53.70 24.90 51.02
C LEU A 24 52.27 25.28 51.36
N ALA A 25 52.04 26.13 52.36
CA ALA A 25 50.72 26.64 52.70
C ALA A 25 50.10 27.45 51.54
N GLY A 26 50.91 28.23 50.82
CA GLY A 26 50.49 28.93 49.63
C GLY A 26 50.10 28.00 48.47
N LEU A 27 50.90 26.95 48.22
CA LEU A 27 50.62 25.99 47.17
C LEU A 27 49.37 25.14 47.50
N VAL A 28 49.26 24.61 48.70
CA VAL A 28 48.11 23.82 49.17
C VAL A 28 46.85 24.70 49.24
N GLY A 29 47.02 25.92 49.80
CA GLY A 29 45.92 26.89 49.89
C GLY A 29 45.38 27.32 48.54
N GLY A 30 46.30 27.60 47.61
CA GLY A 30 45.95 27.92 46.22
C GLY A 30 45.24 26.77 45.55
N GLY A 31 45.68 25.51 45.78
CA GLY A 31 45.02 24.32 45.21
C GLY A 31 43.61 24.10 45.77
N VAL A 32 43.42 24.32 47.07
CA VAL A 32 42.11 24.17 47.72
C VAL A 32 41.15 25.26 47.26
N ASP A 33 41.56 26.50 47.26
CA ASP A 33 40.70 27.62 46.86
C ASP A 33 40.41 27.60 45.35
N ALA A 34 41.38 27.17 44.50
CA ALA A 34 41.15 26.95 43.09
C ALA A 34 40.15 25.82 42.82
N SER A 35 40.23 24.70 43.57
CA SER A 35 39.26 23.59 43.46
C SER A 35 37.85 24.03 43.85
N ARG A 36 37.69 24.84 44.89
CA ARG A 36 36.40 25.43 45.27
C ARG A 36 35.87 26.36 44.21
N GLY A 37 36.74 27.25 43.67
CA GLY A 37 36.39 28.11 42.57
C GLY A 37 35.89 27.31 41.34
N TYR A 38 36.57 26.23 41.02
CA TYR A 38 36.15 25.34 39.91
C TYR A 38 34.79 24.69 40.17
N LEU A 39 34.50 24.18 41.38
CA LEU A 39 33.20 23.60 41.70
C LEU A 39 32.08 24.65 41.63
N VAL A 40 32.33 25.87 42.13
CA VAL A 40 31.35 26.96 42.03
C VAL A 40 31.12 27.37 40.57
N ARG A 41 32.20 27.46 39.79
CA ARG A 41 32.09 27.78 38.34
C ARG A 41 31.23 26.74 37.60
N ASN A 42 31.47 25.43 37.86
CA ASN A 42 30.66 24.39 37.24
C ASN A 42 29.18 24.46 37.66
N LYS A 43 28.92 24.72 38.96
CA LYS A 43 27.55 24.90 39.46
C LYS A 43 26.89 26.14 38.80
N LEU A 44 27.61 27.22 38.69
CA LEU A 44 27.14 28.46 38.06
C LEU A 44 26.87 28.24 36.56
N GLN A 45 27.76 27.51 35.85
CA GLN A 45 27.56 27.18 34.44
C GLN A 45 26.28 26.32 34.27
N ASN A 46 26.14 25.24 35.03
CA ASN A 46 24.97 24.36 34.94
C ASN A 46 23.67 25.14 35.23
N ALA A 47 23.67 26.03 36.20
CA ALA A 47 22.51 26.86 36.53
C ALA A 47 22.20 27.87 35.42
N CYS A 48 23.24 28.49 34.83
CA CYS A 48 23.12 29.42 33.70
C CYS A 48 22.50 28.71 32.50
N ASP A 49 23.05 27.55 32.12
CA ASP A 49 22.55 26.74 31.00
C ASP A 49 21.10 26.29 31.20
N ALA A 50 20.76 25.79 32.40
CA ALA A 50 19.39 25.44 32.76
C ALA A 50 18.43 26.63 32.70
N GLY A 51 18.89 27.81 33.12
CA GLY A 51 18.11 29.04 33.09
C GLY A 51 17.80 29.52 31.68
N VAL A 52 18.83 29.67 30.81
CA VAL A 52 18.59 30.11 29.41
C VAL A 52 17.75 29.06 28.64
N LEU A 53 17.96 27.77 28.88
CA LEU A 53 17.19 26.71 28.29
C LEU A 53 15.70 26.76 28.68
N ALA A 54 15.40 26.93 29.97
CA ALA A 54 14.04 27.07 30.47
C ALA A 54 13.34 28.33 29.92
N GLY A 55 14.07 29.44 29.86
CA GLY A 55 13.61 30.68 29.26
C GLY A 55 13.26 30.49 27.80
N ARG A 56 14.18 29.89 27.03
CA ARG A 56 13.96 29.63 25.60
C ARG A 56 12.78 28.70 25.34
N LYS A 57 12.65 27.62 26.14
CA LYS A 57 11.53 26.69 26.05
C LYS A 57 10.17 27.36 26.30
N ARG A 58 10.13 28.42 27.09
CA ARG A 58 8.90 29.16 27.44
C ARG A 58 8.55 30.28 26.46
N VAL A 59 9.45 30.60 25.52
CA VAL A 59 9.18 31.58 24.47
C VAL A 59 7.98 31.14 23.62
N GLY A 60 6.96 32.01 23.56
CA GLY A 60 5.76 31.80 22.74
C GLY A 60 5.75 32.74 21.52
N THR A 61 4.56 33.01 20.98
CA THR A 61 4.32 33.92 19.85
C THR A 61 4.73 35.36 20.14
N ASP A 62 4.76 35.76 21.42
CA ASP A 62 5.08 37.10 21.87
C ASP A 62 6.60 37.33 22.13
N GLY A 63 7.41 36.35 21.68
CA GLY A 63 8.87 36.41 21.86
C GLY A 63 9.30 36.11 23.30
N PHE A 64 10.49 36.64 23.68
CA PHE A 64 11.04 36.49 25.03
C PHE A 64 10.33 37.43 26.02
N ASP A 65 9.14 37.02 26.45
CA ASP A 65 8.25 37.78 27.34
C ASP A 65 8.57 37.60 28.83
N GLU A 66 7.75 38.23 29.70
CA GLU A 66 7.89 38.13 31.15
C GLU A 66 7.72 36.71 31.69
N ASN A 67 6.90 35.84 31.04
CA ASN A 67 6.74 34.46 31.43
C ASN A 67 7.99 33.63 31.11
N ALA A 68 8.62 33.87 29.98
CA ALA A 68 9.88 33.26 29.60
C ALA A 68 11.00 33.68 30.55
N LEU A 69 11.08 34.98 30.88
CA LEU A 69 12.04 35.54 31.84
C LEU A 69 11.84 34.92 33.24
N LYS A 70 10.59 34.81 33.70
CA LYS A 70 10.25 34.16 34.99
C LYS A 70 10.64 32.68 35.04
N ALA A 71 10.40 31.95 33.96
CA ALA A 71 10.82 30.56 33.85
C ALA A 71 12.35 30.44 33.91
N ALA A 72 13.07 31.27 33.16
CA ALA A 72 14.53 31.29 33.16
C ALA A 72 15.10 31.53 34.58
N ARG A 73 14.62 32.56 35.25
CA ARG A 73 15.04 32.88 36.63
C ARG A 73 14.69 31.77 37.62
N SER A 74 13.53 31.17 37.51
CA SER A 74 13.10 30.08 38.38
C SER A 74 14.04 28.87 38.28
N TYR A 75 14.37 28.42 37.07
CA TYR A 75 15.27 27.29 36.86
C TYR A 75 16.72 27.59 37.27
N PHE A 76 17.21 28.77 37.01
CA PHE A 76 18.52 29.23 37.52
C PHE A 76 18.57 29.13 39.05
N ASN A 77 17.58 29.73 39.72
CA ASN A 77 17.52 29.76 41.17
C ASN A 77 17.41 28.36 41.82
N VAL A 78 16.61 27.45 41.20
CA VAL A 78 16.51 26.05 41.69
C VAL A 78 17.85 25.35 41.58
N ASN A 79 18.61 25.52 40.49
CA ASN A 79 19.92 24.92 40.31
C ASN A 79 21.01 25.58 41.20
N MET A 80 20.81 26.81 41.60
CA MET A 80 21.68 27.49 42.57
C MET A 80 21.29 27.19 44.00
N ALA A 81 20.15 26.58 44.28
CA ALA A 81 19.72 26.23 45.64
C ALA A 81 20.77 25.40 46.40
N GLY A 82 20.97 25.73 47.68
CA GLY A 82 21.99 25.10 48.53
C GLY A 82 23.43 25.58 48.21
N ALA A 83 23.58 26.64 47.42
CA ALA A 83 24.87 27.32 47.30
C ALA A 83 25.24 27.98 48.64
N SER A 84 26.40 27.63 49.18
CA SER A 84 26.96 28.22 50.40
C SER A 84 28.35 28.80 50.08
N ASN A 85 28.73 29.85 50.80
CA ASN A 85 30.04 30.50 50.70
C ASN A 85 30.30 31.37 49.46
N PHE A 86 29.25 31.81 48.79
CA PHE A 86 29.29 32.88 47.80
C PHE A 86 27.88 33.46 47.62
N GLU A 87 27.81 34.70 47.13
CA GLU A 87 26.54 35.37 46.85
C GLU A 87 25.95 34.84 45.52
N VAL A 88 24.70 34.36 45.57
CA VAL A 88 23.98 33.95 44.34
C VAL A 88 23.70 35.18 43.50
N PRO A 89 24.29 35.28 42.29
CA PRO A 89 24.12 36.45 41.45
C PRO A 89 22.70 36.55 40.89
N GLU A 90 22.29 37.78 40.55
CA GLU A 90 21.05 37.99 39.81
C GLU A 90 21.20 37.43 38.40
N PHE A 91 20.15 36.71 37.93
CA PHE A 91 20.11 36.11 36.60
C PHE A 91 19.24 36.96 35.66
N ASN A 92 19.87 37.63 34.70
CA ASN A 92 19.22 38.52 33.76
C ASN A 92 19.48 38.05 32.31
N PRO A 93 18.81 37.01 31.84
CA PRO A 93 18.90 36.57 30.44
C PRO A 93 18.23 37.58 29.51
N THR A 94 18.77 37.73 28.32
CA THR A 94 18.27 38.61 27.26
C THR A 94 18.15 37.88 25.93
N SER A 95 17.37 38.44 25.03
CA SER A 95 17.28 37.97 23.64
C SER A 95 17.22 39.19 22.71
N SER A 96 18.01 39.16 21.65
CA SER A 96 18.05 40.21 20.62
C SER A 96 17.30 39.86 19.34
N ASP A 97 16.81 38.61 19.23
CA ASP A 97 16.20 38.00 18.03
C ASP A 97 14.79 37.43 18.30
N ASN A 98 14.00 38.17 19.09
CA ASN A 98 12.62 37.83 19.45
C ASN A 98 12.48 36.47 20.14
N GLY A 99 13.50 36.07 20.89
CA GLY A 99 13.49 34.82 21.65
C GLY A 99 14.11 33.64 20.91
N ASN A 100 14.59 33.75 19.67
CA ASN A 100 15.27 32.66 18.99
C ASN A 100 16.55 32.22 19.69
N THR A 101 17.28 33.22 20.22
CA THR A 101 18.44 32.97 21.07
C THR A 101 18.23 33.70 22.41
N VAL A 102 18.42 32.98 23.51
CA VAL A 102 18.41 33.53 24.87
C VAL A 102 19.81 33.41 25.43
N GLU A 103 20.40 34.52 25.83
CA GLU A 103 21.79 34.60 26.29
C GLU A 103 21.85 35.18 27.70
N ALA A 104 22.83 34.76 28.48
CA ALA A 104 23.15 35.38 29.76
C ALA A 104 24.64 35.31 30.05
N THR A 105 25.15 36.34 30.75
CA THR A 105 26.45 36.28 31.40
C THR A 105 26.25 36.51 32.88
N VAL A 106 26.79 35.62 33.69
CA VAL A 106 26.61 35.61 35.12
C VAL A 106 27.98 35.69 35.79
N SER A 107 28.14 36.63 36.70
CA SER A 107 29.38 36.83 37.40
C SER A 107 29.16 36.82 38.92
N THR A 108 30.04 36.18 39.63
CA THR A 108 30.08 36.16 41.12
C THR A 108 31.52 36.13 41.62
N SER A 109 31.72 36.22 42.90
CA SER A 109 33.01 36.03 43.51
C SER A 109 32.94 35.02 44.64
N VAL A 110 33.96 34.21 44.77
CA VAL A 110 34.06 33.17 45.81
C VAL A 110 35.12 33.61 46.83
N ASP A 111 34.74 33.61 48.09
CA ASP A 111 35.68 33.92 49.16
C ASP A 111 36.75 32.85 49.28
N THR A 112 38.01 33.27 49.34
CA THR A 112 39.13 32.37 49.56
C THR A 112 39.22 31.97 51.05
N THR A 113 39.68 30.78 51.30
CA THR A 113 39.85 30.29 52.69
C THR A 113 41.29 30.42 53.14
N LEU A 114 42.22 30.01 52.31
CA LEU A 114 43.63 29.96 52.64
C LEU A 114 44.44 31.06 51.91
N MET A 115 44.10 31.41 50.70
CA MET A 115 44.76 32.44 49.91
C MET A 115 44.54 33.86 50.48
N ARG A 116 43.54 34.06 51.33
CA ARG A 116 43.28 35.28 52.08
C ARG A 116 44.47 35.66 52.95
N ILE A 117 45.23 34.68 53.50
CA ILE A 117 46.44 34.93 54.26
C ILE A 117 47.53 35.64 53.42
N PHE A 118 47.46 35.43 52.10
CA PHE A 118 48.39 36.03 51.11
C PHE A 118 47.84 37.30 50.48
N GLY A 119 46.70 37.80 50.98
CA GLY A 119 46.09 39.05 50.48
C GLY A 119 45.15 38.87 49.27
N TYR A 120 44.79 37.63 48.96
CA TYR A 120 43.78 37.35 47.94
C TYR A 120 42.45 36.99 48.60
N ASP A 121 41.56 37.96 48.78
CA ASP A 121 40.32 37.76 49.54
C ASP A 121 39.25 37.00 48.75
N THR A 122 39.17 37.18 47.43
CA THR A 122 38.13 36.57 46.55
C THR A 122 38.72 36.09 45.25
N ILE A 123 38.06 35.12 44.61
CA ILE A 123 38.28 34.65 43.22
C ILE A 123 37.07 35.09 42.40
N PRO A 124 37.23 36.00 41.42
CA PRO A 124 36.15 36.38 40.54
C PRO A 124 35.87 35.27 39.56
N LEU A 125 34.59 34.91 39.36
CA LEU A 125 34.11 33.92 38.43
C LEU A 125 33.10 34.56 37.47
N SER A 126 33.21 34.23 36.18
CA SER A 126 32.23 34.62 35.18
C SER A 126 31.96 33.42 34.26
N VAL A 127 30.71 33.22 33.91
CA VAL A 127 30.24 32.22 32.97
C VAL A 127 29.27 32.85 31.99
N SER A 128 29.30 32.41 30.76
CA SER A 128 28.33 32.78 29.73
C SER A 128 27.60 31.56 29.27
N CYS A 129 26.30 31.67 29.03
CA CYS A 129 25.44 30.62 28.52
C CYS A 129 24.54 31.17 27.43
N SER A 130 24.22 30.35 26.47
CA SER A 130 23.32 30.69 25.38
C SER A 130 22.47 29.47 25.04
N ALA A 131 21.18 29.66 24.82
CA ALA A 131 20.28 28.67 24.27
C ALA A 131 19.63 29.24 23.03
N SER A 132 19.95 28.68 21.88
CA SER A 132 19.29 29.00 20.64
C SER A 132 18.40 27.82 20.19
N MET A 133 17.30 28.17 19.55
CA MET A 133 16.50 27.21 18.83
C MET A 133 16.95 27.25 17.38
N SER A 134 17.91 26.45 17.04
CA SER A 134 18.10 26.11 15.64
C SER A 134 17.29 24.86 15.37
N MET A 135 16.39 24.90 14.38
CA MET A 135 15.69 23.71 13.95
C MET A 135 16.70 22.64 13.52
N GLY A 136 16.63 21.49 14.13
CA GLY A 136 17.43 20.32 13.74
C GLY A 136 16.85 19.66 12.48
N ASN A 137 17.63 18.75 11.85
CA ASN A 137 17.07 17.92 10.80
C ASN A 137 15.95 17.04 11.36
N ALA A 138 14.84 16.93 10.62
CA ALA A 138 13.72 16.11 11.03
C ALA A 138 13.14 15.31 9.86
N ASP A 139 12.80 14.07 10.15
CA ASP A 139 11.99 13.20 9.28
C ASP A 139 10.62 13.03 9.92
N VAL A 140 9.57 13.39 9.20
CA VAL A 140 8.18 13.33 9.66
C VAL A 140 7.40 12.35 8.79
N MET A 141 6.98 11.23 9.37
CA MET A 141 6.11 10.27 8.72
C MET A 141 4.67 10.50 9.16
N MET A 142 3.81 10.93 8.23
CA MET A 142 2.40 11.17 8.48
C MET A 142 1.60 9.89 8.17
N VAL A 143 1.06 9.27 9.19
CA VAL A 143 0.20 8.07 9.12
C VAL A 143 -1.23 8.52 9.33
N LEU A 144 -2.00 8.56 8.26
CA LEU A 144 -3.25 9.30 8.19
C LEU A 144 -4.44 8.37 7.93
N ASP A 145 -5.40 8.43 8.81
CA ASP A 145 -6.65 7.73 8.68
C ASP A 145 -7.46 8.28 7.50
N THR A 146 -7.77 7.39 6.55
CA THR A 146 -8.63 7.67 5.41
C THR A 146 -9.81 6.70 5.35
N THR A 147 -10.33 6.32 6.49
CA THR A 147 -11.51 5.46 6.59
C THR A 147 -12.81 6.21 6.30
N GLY A 148 -13.89 5.46 6.10
CA GLY A 148 -15.18 6.05 5.72
C GLY A 148 -15.73 7.06 6.71
N SER A 149 -15.39 6.95 8.01
CA SER A 149 -15.76 7.87 9.08
C SER A 149 -15.23 9.28 8.89
N MET A 150 -14.08 9.43 8.22
CA MET A 150 -13.50 10.74 7.88
C MET A 150 -14.36 11.56 6.91
N ASN A 151 -15.37 10.97 6.27
CA ASN A 151 -16.41 11.68 5.51
C ASN A 151 -17.54 12.28 6.39
N SER A 152 -17.56 11.98 7.67
CA SER A 152 -18.54 12.50 8.61
C SER A 152 -18.12 13.84 9.19
N THR A 153 -19.06 14.56 9.84
CA THR A 153 -18.73 15.73 10.68
C THR A 153 -17.92 15.29 11.91
N VAL A 154 -17.38 16.24 12.65
CA VAL A 154 -16.60 15.93 13.86
C VAL A 154 -17.45 15.18 14.88
N GLU A 155 -18.74 15.49 14.97
CA GLU A 155 -19.70 14.81 15.87
C GLU A 155 -20.15 13.43 15.34
N GLY A 156 -19.67 13.01 14.17
CA GLY A 156 -19.97 11.69 13.60
C GLY A 156 -21.22 11.61 12.73
N TRP A 157 -21.84 12.74 12.36
CA TRP A 157 -23.03 12.76 11.50
C TRP A 157 -22.64 12.69 10.02
N SER A 158 -23.42 11.97 9.23
CA SER A 158 -23.29 11.98 7.78
C SER A 158 -23.58 13.37 7.22
N THR A 159 -22.75 13.85 6.29
CA THR A 159 -22.91 15.16 5.66
C THR A 159 -22.63 15.10 4.16
N SER A 160 -23.40 15.87 3.40
CA SER A 160 -23.09 16.16 1.98
C SER A 160 -22.24 17.43 1.80
N ASP A 161 -22.01 18.19 2.87
CA ASP A 161 -21.23 19.41 2.88
C ASP A 161 -19.76 19.05 3.13
N ASP A 162 -18.94 19.11 2.08
CA ASP A 162 -17.53 18.75 2.14
C ASP A 162 -16.75 19.60 3.14
N SER A 163 -17.16 20.86 3.35
CA SER A 163 -16.48 21.78 4.29
C SER A 163 -16.61 21.37 5.77
N LYS A 164 -17.55 20.47 6.09
CA LYS A 164 -17.80 19.99 7.46
C LYS A 164 -17.22 18.60 7.73
N ARG A 165 -16.57 17.99 6.74
CA ARG A 165 -15.98 16.66 6.89
C ARG A 165 -14.67 16.71 7.67
N ARG A 166 -14.44 15.70 8.49
CA ARG A 166 -13.17 15.52 9.22
C ARG A 166 -11.95 15.57 8.30
N ILE A 167 -12.05 14.95 7.11
CA ILE A 167 -10.93 14.96 6.14
C ILE A 167 -10.58 16.36 5.64
N THR A 168 -11.54 17.27 5.55
CA THR A 168 -11.29 18.66 5.13
C THR A 168 -10.55 19.42 6.22
N PHE A 169 -10.92 19.22 7.47
CA PHE A 169 -10.19 19.80 8.61
C PHE A 169 -8.77 19.24 8.73
N LEU A 170 -8.60 17.93 8.52
CA LEU A 170 -7.28 17.30 8.50
C LEU A 170 -6.39 17.91 7.42
N ARG A 171 -6.88 18.07 6.19
CA ARG A 171 -6.10 18.70 5.10
C ARG A 171 -5.68 20.11 5.45
N SER A 172 -6.55 20.90 6.07
CA SER A 172 -6.22 22.27 6.54
C SER A 172 -5.14 22.22 7.61
N ALA A 173 -5.32 21.43 8.67
CA ALA A 173 -4.36 21.33 9.77
C ALA A 173 -2.98 20.82 9.31
N MET A 174 -2.94 19.92 8.31
CA MET A 174 -1.70 19.49 7.67
C MET A 174 -0.97 20.66 6.99
N MET A 175 -1.70 21.53 6.29
CA MET A 175 -1.09 22.70 5.64
C MET A 175 -0.56 23.71 6.67
N ASP A 176 -1.33 23.96 7.72
CA ASP A 176 -0.92 24.86 8.81
C ASP A 176 0.32 24.29 9.55
N PHE A 177 0.39 22.98 9.73
CA PHE A 177 1.58 22.30 10.24
C PHE A 177 2.80 22.51 9.33
N TYR A 178 2.63 22.28 8.01
CA TYR A 178 3.71 22.52 7.06
C TYR A 178 4.22 23.95 7.12
N ASP A 179 3.32 24.94 7.09
CA ASP A 179 3.67 26.35 7.09
C ASP A 179 4.42 26.72 8.39
N THR A 180 4.00 26.22 9.55
CA THR A 180 4.67 26.45 10.85
C THR A 180 6.07 25.83 10.89
N VAL A 181 6.21 24.59 10.39
CA VAL A 181 7.52 23.92 10.31
C VAL A 181 8.44 24.64 9.32
N ALA A 182 7.92 25.07 8.17
CA ALA A 182 8.67 25.79 7.16
C ALA A 182 9.15 27.16 7.68
N GLU A 183 8.29 27.90 8.39
CA GLU A 183 8.65 29.17 9.04
C GLU A 183 9.74 28.96 10.10
N SER A 184 9.63 27.92 10.91
CA SER A 184 10.65 27.57 11.92
C SER A 184 11.98 27.14 11.31
N ALA A 185 11.97 26.58 10.10
CA ALA A 185 13.16 26.16 9.36
C ALA A 185 13.80 27.29 8.55
N ASP A 186 13.08 28.39 8.33
CA ASP A 186 13.57 29.51 7.51
C ASP A 186 14.84 30.10 8.10
N GLY A 187 15.82 30.42 7.25
CA GLY A 187 17.13 30.92 7.68
C GLY A 187 18.03 29.86 8.35
N THR A 188 17.60 28.60 8.47
CA THR A 188 18.40 27.49 9.01
C THR A 188 18.91 26.57 7.90
N ASN A 189 19.94 25.76 8.20
CA ASN A 189 20.40 24.67 7.31
C ASN A 189 19.70 23.34 7.59
N ALA A 190 18.55 23.35 8.26
CA ALA A 190 17.81 22.16 8.63
C ALA A 190 17.23 21.45 7.39
N ARG A 191 17.32 20.13 7.39
CA ARG A 191 16.64 19.28 6.40
C ARG A 191 15.37 18.72 7.01
N ILE A 192 14.22 19.10 6.47
CA ILE A 192 12.93 18.51 6.83
C ILE A 192 12.45 17.66 5.68
N ARG A 193 12.09 16.39 5.97
CA ARG A 193 11.48 15.48 5.00
C ARG A 193 10.14 14.98 5.51
N TYR A 194 9.21 14.80 4.58
CA TYR A 194 7.88 14.30 4.86
C TYR A 194 7.62 13.01 4.09
N GLY A 195 7.10 11.99 4.76
CA GLY A 195 6.55 10.78 4.17
C GLY A 195 5.08 10.65 4.53
N PHE A 196 4.31 9.90 3.74
CA PHE A 196 2.86 9.78 3.94
C PHE A 196 2.43 8.33 3.83
N VAL A 197 1.58 7.90 4.75
CA VAL A 197 0.92 6.59 4.77
C VAL A 197 -0.57 6.79 5.02
N PRO A 198 -1.35 7.08 3.96
CA PRO A 198 -2.80 6.99 4.04
C PRO A 198 -3.20 5.52 4.24
N TYR A 199 -4.07 5.25 5.21
CA TYR A 199 -4.51 3.88 5.49
C TYR A 199 -6.02 3.79 5.71
N SER A 200 -6.57 2.62 5.40
CA SER A 200 -7.93 2.23 5.75
C SER A 200 -7.98 0.72 6.03
N SER A 201 -8.83 -0.05 5.35
CA SER A 201 -8.77 -1.52 5.34
C SER A 201 -7.61 -2.09 4.52
N SER A 202 -6.89 -1.23 3.82
CA SER A 202 -5.66 -1.55 3.07
C SER A 202 -4.71 -0.36 3.06
N VAL A 203 -3.51 -0.56 2.50
CA VAL A 203 -2.50 0.46 2.26
C VAL A 203 -1.98 0.38 0.83
N ASN A 204 -1.67 1.53 0.24
CA ASN A 204 -1.22 1.62 -1.15
C ASN A 204 0.29 1.88 -1.23
N VAL A 205 1.05 0.82 -1.20
CA VAL A 205 2.53 0.84 -1.14
C VAL A 205 3.18 0.09 -2.31
N GLY A 206 2.41 -0.49 -3.21
CA GLY A 206 2.92 -1.37 -4.26
C GLY A 206 3.98 -0.74 -5.14
N ARG A 207 3.91 0.58 -5.39
CA ARG A 207 4.94 1.30 -6.17
C ARG A 207 6.24 1.55 -5.40
N LEU A 208 6.25 1.32 -4.08
CA LEU A 208 7.44 1.42 -3.24
C LEU A 208 8.16 0.08 -3.10
N LEU A 209 7.48 -1.02 -3.42
CA LEU A 209 8.02 -2.37 -3.32
C LEU A 209 8.84 -2.72 -4.55
N GLN A 210 9.92 -3.46 -4.34
CA GLN A 210 10.68 -4.05 -5.43
C GLN A 210 9.87 -5.22 -6.04
N PRO A 211 9.91 -5.45 -7.35
CA PRO A 211 9.13 -6.51 -8.01
C PRO A 211 9.35 -7.91 -7.44
N GLU A 212 10.57 -8.20 -6.97
CA GLU A 212 10.95 -9.47 -6.32
C GLU A 212 10.35 -9.66 -4.93
N TRP A 213 9.88 -8.59 -4.29
CA TRP A 213 9.20 -8.63 -3.00
C TRP A 213 7.71 -8.99 -3.11
N ILE A 214 7.21 -9.11 -4.33
CA ILE A 214 5.83 -9.43 -4.62
C ILE A 214 5.77 -10.84 -5.22
N VAL A 215 4.76 -11.63 -4.82
CA VAL A 215 4.55 -12.98 -5.35
C VAL A 215 4.22 -12.98 -6.84
N ASP A 216 4.50 -14.08 -7.54
CA ASP A 216 4.09 -14.28 -8.93
C ASP A 216 2.71 -14.96 -9.03
N GLN A 217 2.35 -15.72 -8.00
CA GLN A 217 1.07 -16.41 -7.89
C GLN A 217 0.51 -16.24 -6.48
N MET A 218 -0.80 -16.16 -6.37
CA MET A 218 -1.48 -16.10 -5.08
C MET A 218 -2.84 -16.78 -5.14
N ASP A 219 -3.28 -17.26 -4.00
CA ASP A 219 -4.64 -17.73 -3.81
C ASP A 219 -5.53 -16.56 -3.39
N ILE A 220 -6.69 -16.46 -4.02
CA ILE A 220 -7.67 -15.42 -3.71
C ILE A 220 -9.07 -16.04 -3.59
N GLN A 221 -9.86 -15.56 -2.62
CA GLN A 221 -11.27 -15.89 -2.54
C GLN A 221 -12.00 -15.31 -3.76
N SER A 222 -12.52 -16.20 -4.60
CA SER A 222 -13.10 -15.79 -5.87
C SER A 222 -14.20 -16.77 -6.28
N ARG A 223 -14.55 -16.73 -7.54
CA ARG A 223 -15.52 -17.64 -8.16
C ARG A 223 -15.02 -18.08 -9.53
N GLN A 224 -15.48 -19.26 -9.93
CA GLN A 224 -15.25 -19.82 -11.24
C GLN A 224 -16.59 -20.07 -11.91
N PRO A 225 -16.80 -19.70 -13.19
CA PRO A 225 -18.01 -20.05 -13.89
C PRO A 225 -18.04 -21.56 -14.14
N GLU A 226 -19.18 -22.17 -13.93
CA GLU A 226 -19.48 -23.54 -14.37
C GLU A 226 -20.46 -23.47 -15.54
N PHE A 227 -20.19 -24.20 -16.61
CA PHE A 227 -20.98 -24.19 -17.84
C PHE A 227 -21.67 -25.55 -18.04
N ASN A 228 -22.76 -25.53 -18.78
CA ASN A 228 -23.36 -26.78 -19.22
C ASN A 228 -22.45 -27.49 -20.25
N TRP A 229 -22.55 -28.78 -20.31
CA TRP A 229 -21.76 -29.61 -21.23
C TRP A 229 -22.48 -29.79 -22.54
N LYS A 230 -21.79 -29.69 -23.65
CA LYS A 230 -22.28 -30.06 -24.98
C LYS A 230 -21.32 -31.02 -25.66
N TRP A 231 -21.89 -31.85 -26.51
CA TRP A 231 -21.11 -32.68 -27.42
C TRP A 231 -20.54 -31.82 -28.54
N THR A 232 -19.23 -31.86 -28.73
CA THR A 232 -18.55 -31.16 -29.83
C THR A 232 -17.65 -32.12 -30.58
N VAL A 233 -17.51 -31.90 -31.88
CA VAL A 233 -16.53 -32.66 -32.68
C VAL A 233 -15.14 -32.17 -32.32
N VAL A 234 -14.30 -33.07 -31.83
CA VAL A 234 -12.92 -32.80 -31.41
C VAL A 234 -11.87 -33.31 -32.36
N GLY A 235 -12.30 -34.08 -33.37
CA GLY A 235 -11.43 -34.64 -34.38
C GLY A 235 -12.22 -35.53 -35.33
N TYR A 236 -11.54 -36.23 -36.21
CA TYR A 236 -12.11 -37.19 -37.14
C TYR A 236 -11.33 -38.49 -37.10
N LYS A 237 -12.02 -39.59 -37.31
CA LYS A 237 -11.40 -40.89 -37.50
C LYS A 237 -10.69 -40.96 -38.86
N PRO A 238 -9.74 -41.88 -39.07
CA PRO A 238 -9.19 -42.13 -40.39
C PRO A 238 -10.26 -42.34 -41.44
N ALA A 239 -10.06 -41.76 -42.62
CA ALA A 239 -11.01 -41.81 -43.72
C ALA A 239 -11.28 -43.28 -44.17
N VAL A 240 -12.54 -43.56 -44.38
CA VAL A 240 -12.98 -44.81 -45.04
C VAL A 240 -13.16 -44.52 -46.51
N TYR A 241 -12.46 -45.31 -47.33
CA TYR A 241 -12.51 -45.19 -48.78
C TYR A 241 -13.61 -46.07 -49.39
N SER A 242 -14.31 -45.53 -50.37
CA SER A 242 -15.29 -46.28 -51.20
C SER A 242 -15.30 -45.72 -52.64
N THR A 243 -15.73 -46.58 -53.56
CA THR A 243 -15.91 -46.15 -54.96
C THR A 243 -17.36 -46.39 -55.41
N ASN A 244 -17.96 -45.40 -56.05
CA ASN A 244 -19.34 -45.44 -56.52
C ASN A 244 -19.41 -45.03 -57.98
N PRO A 245 -19.57 -46.00 -58.89
CA PRO A 245 -19.83 -45.70 -60.28
C PRO A 245 -21.27 -45.23 -60.49
N GLY A 246 -21.48 -44.30 -61.39
CA GLY A 246 -22.82 -43.81 -61.69
C GLY A 246 -22.95 -43.18 -63.07
N VAL A 247 -24.14 -42.89 -63.38
CA VAL A 247 -24.49 -42.18 -64.63
C VAL A 247 -25.53 -41.13 -64.29
N THR A 248 -25.37 -39.93 -64.74
CA THR A 248 -26.41 -38.90 -64.57
C THR A 248 -27.61 -39.16 -65.44
N ASP A 249 -28.79 -38.69 -65.03
CA ASP A 249 -29.93 -38.64 -65.92
C ASP A 249 -29.56 -37.77 -67.16
N PRO A 250 -30.07 -38.15 -68.35
CA PRO A 250 -29.76 -37.37 -69.52
C PRO A 250 -30.30 -35.95 -69.45
N GLU A 251 -29.47 -35.02 -69.76
CA GLU A 251 -29.90 -33.64 -70.11
C GLU A 251 -30.35 -33.64 -71.57
N ASP A 252 -31.52 -33.13 -71.82
CA ASP A 252 -32.19 -33.24 -73.10
C ASP A 252 -32.33 -31.87 -73.73
N THR A 253 -32.13 -31.78 -75.08
CA THR A 253 -32.55 -30.63 -75.86
C THR A 253 -34.04 -30.75 -76.22
N GLU A 254 -34.62 -29.70 -76.72
CA GLU A 254 -35.98 -29.78 -77.23
C GLU A 254 -36.11 -30.71 -78.48
N TRP A 255 -37.26 -31.34 -78.59
CA TRP A 255 -37.52 -32.20 -79.72
C TRP A 255 -37.62 -31.42 -81.01
N ILE A 256 -36.77 -31.73 -81.95
CA ILE A 256 -36.77 -31.13 -83.31
C ILE A 256 -37.56 -32.03 -84.20
N LYS A 257 -38.74 -31.57 -84.66
CA LYS A 257 -39.61 -32.30 -85.54
C LYS A 257 -39.09 -32.23 -86.97
N TYR A 258 -39.17 -33.34 -87.75
CA TYR A 258 -38.74 -33.41 -89.13
C TYR A 258 -39.72 -34.28 -89.97
N GLY A 259 -39.59 -34.24 -91.32
CA GLY A 259 -40.41 -35.07 -92.17
C GLY A 259 -41.90 -34.65 -92.25
N ASN A 260 -42.70 -35.50 -92.85
CA ASN A 260 -44.13 -35.22 -93.04
C ASN A 260 -45.01 -35.73 -91.93
N GLN A 261 -46.17 -35.10 -91.69
CA GLN A 261 -47.17 -35.53 -90.72
C GLN A 261 -47.74 -36.94 -91.07
N THR A 262 -47.93 -37.76 -90.00
CA THR A 262 -48.50 -39.14 -90.21
C THR A 262 -49.22 -39.53 -88.89
N ASN A 263 -49.85 -40.71 -88.90
CA ASN A 263 -50.42 -41.24 -87.65
C ASN A 263 -49.35 -41.83 -86.74
N ALA A 264 -49.68 -42.07 -85.47
CA ALA A 264 -48.72 -42.49 -84.48
C ALA A 264 -48.03 -43.85 -84.83
N SER A 265 -48.73 -44.80 -85.48
CA SER A 265 -48.12 -46.06 -85.85
C SER A 265 -47.12 -45.96 -86.98
N LYS A 266 -47.47 -45.24 -88.03
CA LYS A 266 -46.54 -44.97 -89.16
C LYS A 266 -45.33 -44.14 -88.72
N CYS A 267 -45.57 -43.22 -87.86
CA CYS A 267 -44.49 -42.42 -87.34
C CYS A 267 -43.49 -43.31 -86.56
N ARG A 268 -43.96 -44.17 -85.64
CA ARG A 268 -43.09 -45.05 -84.90
C ARG A 268 -42.30 -46.02 -85.75
N ASN A 269 -42.96 -46.57 -86.83
CA ASN A 269 -42.29 -47.48 -87.72
C ASN A 269 -41.24 -46.80 -88.62
N SER A 270 -41.28 -45.51 -88.76
CA SER A 270 -40.33 -44.74 -89.56
C SER A 270 -39.14 -44.18 -88.73
N LEU A 271 -39.17 -44.35 -87.44
CA LEU A 271 -38.09 -43.82 -86.59
C LEU A 271 -36.81 -44.66 -86.73
N PRO A 272 -35.68 -44.03 -86.87
CA PRO A 272 -34.38 -44.68 -86.61
C PRO A 272 -34.26 -45.14 -85.18
N ASN A 273 -33.44 -46.19 -84.93
CA ASN A 273 -33.03 -46.49 -83.59
C ASN A 273 -32.26 -45.36 -82.96
N ASN A 274 -32.44 -45.17 -81.66
CA ASN A 274 -31.62 -44.23 -80.91
C ASN A 274 -30.14 -44.60 -81.08
N GLN A 275 -29.31 -43.56 -81.23
CA GLN A 275 -27.86 -43.78 -81.30
C GLN A 275 -27.35 -44.34 -79.97
N ASN A 276 -26.27 -45.09 -80.11
CA ASN A 276 -25.56 -45.51 -78.86
C ASN A 276 -24.87 -44.27 -78.24
N TRP A 277 -24.72 -44.30 -76.95
CA TRP A 277 -23.94 -43.33 -76.25
C TRP A 277 -22.50 -43.35 -76.71
N THR A 278 -21.95 -42.17 -77.09
CA THR A 278 -20.54 -41.97 -77.48
C THR A 278 -19.89 -40.94 -76.60
N ASN A 279 -18.63 -41.16 -76.24
CA ASN A 279 -17.88 -40.19 -75.43
C ASN A 279 -17.66 -38.92 -76.23
N TYR A 280 -17.86 -37.80 -75.56
CA TYR A 280 -17.64 -36.49 -76.06
C TYR A 280 -16.59 -35.76 -75.22
N GLY A 281 -15.38 -35.56 -75.70
CA GLY A 281 -14.25 -35.03 -74.97
C GLY A 281 -13.46 -36.13 -74.23
N GLY A 282 -12.48 -35.72 -73.44
CA GLY A 282 -11.69 -36.57 -72.53
C GLY A 282 -12.32 -36.67 -71.15
N PRO A 283 -11.73 -37.50 -70.30
CA PRO A 283 -12.15 -37.54 -68.88
C PRO A 283 -11.92 -36.17 -68.19
N GLU A 284 -12.89 -35.77 -67.40
CA GLU A 284 -12.84 -34.55 -66.55
C GLU A 284 -12.90 -34.98 -65.07
N GLU A 285 -12.24 -34.20 -64.22
CA GLU A 285 -12.16 -34.43 -62.77
C GLU A 285 -12.83 -33.29 -62.02
N GLU A 286 -13.54 -33.61 -60.96
CA GLU A 286 -14.17 -32.67 -60.04
C GLU A 286 -13.93 -33.15 -58.61
N THR A 287 -13.48 -32.23 -57.74
CA THR A 287 -13.34 -32.54 -56.29
C THR A 287 -14.42 -31.78 -55.52
N ILE A 288 -15.15 -32.51 -54.67
CA ILE A 288 -16.20 -31.94 -53.81
C ILE A 288 -15.82 -32.29 -52.36
N GLU A 289 -15.71 -31.24 -51.50
CA GLU A 289 -15.53 -31.39 -50.06
C GLU A 289 -16.75 -30.82 -49.36
N GLU A 290 -17.33 -31.63 -48.46
CA GLU A 290 -18.53 -31.23 -47.71
C GLU A 290 -18.55 -31.83 -46.31
N ILE A 291 -19.28 -31.19 -45.40
CA ILE A 291 -19.63 -31.76 -44.08
C ILE A 291 -21.14 -32.01 -44.11
N ASN A 292 -21.52 -33.26 -43.96
CA ASN A 292 -22.92 -33.62 -43.99
C ASN A 292 -23.65 -33.33 -42.67
N SER A 293 -24.95 -33.59 -42.58
CA SER A 293 -25.77 -33.40 -41.38
C SER A 293 -25.34 -34.24 -40.19
N ALA A 294 -24.64 -35.35 -40.44
CA ALA A 294 -24.05 -36.20 -39.40
C ALA A 294 -22.64 -35.71 -38.96
N GLN A 295 -22.24 -34.56 -39.44
CA GLN A 295 -20.92 -33.95 -39.15
C GLN A 295 -19.72 -34.78 -39.67
N GLN A 296 -19.98 -35.67 -40.69
CA GLN A 296 -18.92 -36.40 -41.37
C GLN A 296 -18.28 -35.48 -42.41
N ARG A 297 -16.96 -35.51 -42.52
CA ARG A 297 -16.23 -34.94 -43.64
C ARG A 297 -16.23 -35.90 -44.80
N ILE A 298 -16.69 -35.44 -45.96
CA ILE A 298 -16.72 -36.21 -47.18
C ILE A 298 -15.88 -35.45 -48.21
N ARG A 299 -14.85 -36.14 -48.68
CA ARG A 299 -14.09 -35.71 -49.85
C ARG A 299 -14.47 -36.69 -50.99
N ARG A 300 -14.97 -36.15 -52.09
CA ARG A 300 -15.36 -36.93 -53.25
C ARG A 300 -14.55 -36.42 -54.45
N GLU A 301 -13.79 -37.31 -55.06
CA GLU A 301 -13.13 -37.09 -56.33
C GLU A 301 -13.94 -37.81 -57.40
N ARG A 302 -14.54 -37.08 -58.32
CA ARG A 302 -15.37 -37.59 -59.38
C ARG A 302 -14.60 -37.48 -60.68
N THR A 303 -14.35 -38.63 -61.31
CA THR A 303 -13.87 -38.68 -62.70
C THR A 303 -15.04 -38.99 -63.59
N TYR A 304 -15.35 -38.18 -64.55
CA TYR A 304 -16.47 -38.40 -65.46
C TYR A 304 -16.10 -38.19 -66.91
N VAL A 305 -16.86 -38.90 -67.78
CA VAL A 305 -16.81 -38.69 -69.23
C VAL A 305 -18.19 -38.28 -69.70
N THR A 306 -18.27 -37.16 -70.39
CA THR A 306 -19.50 -36.69 -71.01
C THR A 306 -19.82 -37.62 -72.17
N GLN A 307 -21.04 -38.17 -72.22
CA GLN A 307 -21.54 -38.98 -73.32
C GLN A 307 -22.71 -38.32 -73.99
N VAL A 308 -22.74 -38.41 -75.28
CA VAL A 308 -23.80 -37.80 -76.12
C VAL A 308 -24.44 -38.87 -77.03
N ARG A 309 -25.71 -38.73 -77.31
CA ARG A 309 -26.42 -39.54 -78.31
C ARG A 309 -27.55 -38.73 -78.88
N ARG A 310 -28.00 -39.13 -80.10
CA ARG A 310 -29.27 -38.66 -80.67
C ARG A 310 -30.36 -39.67 -80.39
N ALA A 311 -31.43 -39.24 -79.76
CA ALA A 311 -32.63 -39.98 -79.50
C ALA A 311 -33.74 -39.57 -80.46
N TYR A 312 -34.56 -40.56 -80.83
CA TYR A 312 -35.66 -40.33 -81.79
C TYR A 312 -37.00 -40.68 -81.12
N SER A 313 -38.03 -39.88 -81.39
CA SER A 313 -39.40 -40.12 -80.88
C SER A 313 -40.43 -39.53 -81.81
N CYS A 314 -41.62 -39.93 -81.60
CA CYS A 314 -42.76 -39.36 -82.30
C CYS A 314 -43.41 -38.31 -81.44
N GLN A 315 -43.37 -37.06 -81.90
CA GLN A 315 -43.92 -35.93 -81.16
C GLN A 315 -45.26 -35.47 -81.80
N SER A 316 -46.23 -35.16 -80.95
CA SER A 316 -47.55 -34.68 -81.39
C SER A 316 -47.39 -33.39 -82.18
N ASP A 317 -48.11 -33.29 -83.32
CA ASP A 317 -48.09 -32.16 -84.20
C ASP A 317 -49.52 -31.74 -84.61
N GLY A 318 -50.45 -31.83 -83.70
CA GLY A 318 -51.86 -31.55 -83.83
C GLY A 318 -52.77 -32.70 -83.43
N ARG A 319 -54.07 -32.59 -83.64
CA ARG A 319 -55.03 -33.63 -83.19
C ARG A 319 -54.83 -34.89 -84.01
N ASN A 320 -54.41 -35.98 -83.36
CA ASN A 320 -54.12 -37.32 -83.94
C ASN A 320 -53.02 -37.27 -85.04
N SER A 321 -52.18 -36.26 -85.07
CA SER A 321 -51.07 -36.10 -86.00
C SER A 321 -49.74 -36.16 -85.25
N PHE A 322 -48.76 -36.85 -85.81
CA PHE A 322 -47.43 -37.01 -85.23
C PHE A 322 -46.38 -36.79 -86.33
N LYS A 323 -45.25 -36.21 -85.89
CA LYS A 323 -44.03 -36.09 -86.72
C LYS A 323 -42.89 -36.83 -86.06
N PRO A 324 -42.05 -37.49 -86.84
CA PRO A 324 -40.76 -37.90 -86.32
C PRO A 324 -39.99 -36.69 -85.75
N ALA A 325 -39.33 -36.89 -84.61
CA ALA A 325 -38.52 -35.87 -84.04
C ALA A 325 -37.25 -36.50 -83.44
N TYR A 326 -36.23 -35.72 -83.37
CA TYR A 326 -35.00 -36.09 -82.69
C TYR A 326 -34.67 -35.04 -81.67
N ARG A 327 -33.86 -35.45 -80.63
CA ARG A 327 -33.19 -34.56 -79.73
C ARG A 327 -31.79 -35.09 -79.39
N ASP A 328 -30.91 -34.23 -79.08
CA ASP A 328 -29.60 -34.60 -78.61
C ASP A 328 -29.65 -34.70 -77.09
N GLU A 329 -29.20 -35.84 -76.54
CA GLU A 329 -29.18 -36.15 -75.16
C GLU A 329 -27.73 -36.20 -74.70
N THR A 330 -27.46 -35.60 -73.52
CA THR A 330 -26.12 -35.60 -72.90
C THR A 330 -26.22 -36.21 -71.52
N ARG A 331 -25.26 -37.03 -71.14
CA ARG A 331 -25.14 -37.59 -69.77
C ARG A 331 -23.67 -37.64 -69.37
N LYS A 332 -23.43 -37.65 -68.07
CA LYS A 332 -22.11 -37.93 -67.52
C LYS A 332 -22.05 -39.36 -66.98
N ASN A 333 -21.08 -40.13 -67.49
CA ASN A 333 -20.73 -41.43 -66.92
C ASN A 333 -19.57 -41.21 -65.98
N PHE A 334 -19.72 -41.48 -64.69
CA PHE A 334 -18.76 -41.08 -63.66
C PHE A 334 -18.39 -42.22 -62.72
N VAL A 335 -17.23 -42.05 -62.07
CA VAL A 335 -16.81 -42.84 -60.92
C VAL A 335 -16.47 -41.84 -59.81
N ASP A 336 -17.12 -42.00 -58.68
CA ASP A 336 -16.78 -41.24 -57.46
C ASP A 336 -15.84 -42.08 -56.59
N GLU A 337 -14.69 -41.55 -56.29
CA GLU A 337 -13.83 -41.97 -55.21
C GLU A 337 -14.18 -41.14 -53.99
N VAL A 338 -14.64 -41.79 -52.91
CA VAL A 338 -15.19 -41.10 -51.75
C VAL A 338 -14.40 -41.49 -50.47
N TRP A 339 -13.88 -40.49 -49.83
CA TRP A 339 -13.28 -40.63 -48.51
C TRP A 339 -14.23 -40.01 -47.48
N THR A 340 -14.67 -40.83 -46.49
CA THR A 340 -15.57 -40.41 -45.44
C THR A 340 -14.86 -40.50 -44.09
N GLU A 341 -14.78 -39.38 -43.37
CA GLU A 341 -14.24 -39.33 -42.03
C GLU A 341 -15.37 -39.15 -41.01
N ASP A 342 -15.51 -40.09 -40.10
CA ASP A 342 -16.47 -39.99 -39.01
C ASP A 342 -15.98 -39.06 -37.91
N PRO A 343 -16.84 -38.18 -37.34
CA PRO A 343 -16.49 -37.30 -36.25
C PRO A 343 -16.17 -38.07 -34.97
N ILE A 344 -15.18 -37.58 -34.23
CA ILE A 344 -14.92 -37.99 -32.86
C ILE A 344 -15.58 -36.96 -31.96
N TRP A 345 -16.55 -37.40 -31.19
CA TRP A 345 -17.28 -36.53 -30.27
C TRP A 345 -16.67 -36.59 -28.87
N ALA A 346 -16.56 -35.44 -28.22
CA ALA A 346 -16.27 -35.32 -26.80
C ALA A 346 -17.20 -34.32 -26.14
N GLN A 347 -17.48 -34.54 -24.88
CA GLN A 347 -18.15 -33.52 -24.06
C GLN A 347 -17.18 -32.42 -23.73
N ARG A 348 -17.56 -31.18 -23.96
CA ARG A 348 -16.84 -29.95 -23.53
C ARG A 348 -17.83 -28.99 -22.91
N GLU A 349 -17.32 -28.18 -22.00
CA GLU A 349 -18.09 -27.06 -21.46
C GLU A 349 -18.51 -26.13 -22.60
N ASP A 350 -19.76 -25.72 -22.61
CA ASP A 350 -20.26 -24.69 -23.51
C ASP A 350 -20.12 -23.33 -22.89
N GLU A 351 -19.06 -22.61 -23.21
CA GLU A 351 -18.78 -21.28 -22.66
C GLU A 351 -19.90 -20.25 -22.91
N ASN A 352 -20.86 -20.55 -23.78
CA ASN A 352 -22.03 -19.71 -24.04
C ASN A 352 -23.26 -20.12 -23.21
N ASP A 353 -23.21 -21.26 -22.53
CA ASP A 353 -24.31 -21.79 -21.71
C ASP A 353 -23.89 -21.86 -20.23
N PHE A 354 -23.88 -20.65 -19.61
CA PHE A 354 -23.55 -20.47 -18.21
C PHE A 354 -24.57 -21.17 -17.31
N ARG A 355 -24.07 -22.01 -16.39
CA ARG A 355 -24.88 -22.77 -15.43
C ARG A 355 -24.96 -22.07 -14.07
N ARG A 356 -23.78 -21.80 -13.43
CA ARG A 356 -23.67 -21.20 -12.09
C ARG A 356 -22.25 -20.74 -11.80
N TRP A 357 -22.09 -19.99 -10.72
CA TRP A 357 -20.80 -19.72 -10.12
C TRP A 357 -20.43 -20.76 -9.07
N LEU A 358 -19.17 -21.19 -9.10
CA LEU A 358 -18.55 -22.02 -8.07
C LEU A 358 -17.61 -21.14 -7.26
N TYR A 359 -17.94 -20.89 -5.99
CA TYR A 359 -17.15 -20.03 -5.10
C TYR A 359 -16.09 -20.84 -4.38
N LYS A 360 -14.84 -20.50 -4.57
CA LYS A 360 -13.66 -21.15 -3.95
C LYS A 360 -12.44 -20.25 -4.01
N LYS A 361 -11.41 -20.64 -3.25
CA LYS A 361 -10.06 -20.13 -3.52
C LYS A 361 -9.62 -20.59 -4.91
N ILE A 362 -9.10 -19.66 -5.68
CA ILE A 362 -8.46 -19.93 -6.97
C ILE A 362 -7.05 -19.36 -6.95
N THR A 363 -6.11 -20.10 -7.48
CA THR A 363 -4.74 -19.61 -7.70
C THR A 363 -4.72 -18.76 -8.95
N VAL A 364 -4.14 -17.58 -8.85
CA VAL A 364 -4.04 -16.61 -9.95
C VAL A 364 -2.60 -16.20 -10.16
N ASP A 365 -2.21 -16.07 -11.43
CA ASP A 365 -0.94 -15.46 -11.81
C ASP A 365 -1.08 -13.93 -11.71
N VAL A 366 -0.27 -13.34 -10.85
CA VAL A 366 -0.23 -11.90 -10.58
C VAL A 366 1.08 -11.25 -11.04
N SER A 367 1.94 -11.98 -11.73
CA SER A 367 3.24 -11.50 -12.19
C SER A 367 3.13 -10.23 -13.04
N ARG A 368 2.08 -10.11 -13.87
CA ARG A 368 1.84 -8.93 -14.73
C ARG A 368 1.41 -7.69 -13.94
N TYR A 369 0.90 -7.84 -12.71
CA TYR A 369 0.54 -6.68 -11.88
C TYR A 369 1.75 -5.87 -11.47
N LYS A 370 2.90 -6.52 -11.27
CA LYS A 370 4.17 -5.87 -10.90
C LYS A 370 4.61 -4.78 -11.87
N THR A 371 4.12 -4.80 -13.10
CA THR A 371 4.41 -3.79 -14.12
C THR A 371 3.38 -2.66 -14.17
N PHE A 372 2.33 -2.71 -13.35
CA PHE A 372 1.19 -1.78 -13.38
C PHE A 372 0.51 -1.66 -14.74
N SER A 373 0.61 -2.71 -15.55
CA SER A 373 -0.05 -2.79 -16.86
C SER A 373 -1.47 -3.35 -16.71
N PRO A 374 -2.40 -3.01 -17.62
CA PRO A 374 -3.74 -3.57 -17.62
C PRO A 374 -3.71 -5.09 -17.77
N VAL A 375 -4.50 -5.80 -16.98
CA VAL A 375 -4.69 -7.24 -17.01
C VAL A 375 -6.16 -7.55 -17.19
N THR A 376 -6.46 -8.45 -18.14
CA THR A 376 -7.83 -8.91 -18.35
C THR A 376 -8.17 -9.98 -17.31
N VAL A 377 -9.22 -9.76 -16.55
CA VAL A 377 -9.74 -10.68 -15.54
C VAL A 377 -11.18 -11.08 -15.87
N ARG A 378 -11.51 -12.36 -15.66
CA ARG A 378 -12.84 -12.92 -15.91
C ARG A 378 -13.62 -12.87 -14.60
N ASN A 379 -14.28 -11.76 -14.30
CA ASN A 379 -15.12 -11.65 -13.11
C ASN A 379 -16.02 -10.41 -13.16
N ARG A 380 -17.16 -10.55 -13.83
CA ARG A 380 -18.23 -9.56 -13.72
C ARG A 380 -19.19 -9.90 -12.61
N ASP A 381 -19.91 -8.91 -12.12
CA ASP A 381 -20.89 -9.07 -11.06
C ASP A 381 -22.04 -10.01 -11.44
N SER A 382 -22.45 -9.99 -12.70
CA SER A 382 -23.64 -10.69 -13.20
C SER A 382 -23.38 -11.81 -14.21
N ASP A 383 -22.18 -11.92 -14.78
CA ASP A 383 -21.87 -12.88 -15.81
C ASP A 383 -20.38 -13.33 -15.81
N ALA A 384 -20.03 -14.23 -16.73
CA ALA A 384 -18.65 -14.72 -16.90
C ALA A 384 -17.75 -13.77 -17.72
N GLY A 385 -18.20 -12.54 -17.99
CA GLY A 385 -17.49 -11.62 -18.87
C GLY A 385 -16.12 -11.18 -18.32
N ASN A 386 -15.32 -10.62 -19.19
CA ASN A 386 -13.98 -10.13 -18.90
C ASN A 386 -14.00 -8.64 -18.56
N VAL A 387 -13.16 -8.26 -17.59
CA VAL A 387 -12.91 -6.87 -17.19
C VAL A 387 -11.43 -6.58 -17.31
N SER A 388 -11.07 -5.41 -17.81
CA SER A 388 -9.69 -4.92 -17.76
C SER A 388 -9.47 -4.20 -16.44
N TYR A 389 -8.44 -4.60 -15.70
CA TYR A 389 -8.09 -4.04 -14.41
C TYR A 389 -6.60 -3.69 -14.38
N THR A 390 -6.28 -2.50 -13.86
CA THR A 390 -4.91 -2.08 -13.58
C THR A 390 -4.74 -2.02 -12.07
N TRP A 391 -3.72 -2.68 -11.55
CA TRP A 391 -3.45 -2.69 -10.12
C TRP A 391 -3.15 -1.28 -9.62
N ALA A 392 -3.91 -0.84 -8.60
CA ALA A 392 -3.75 0.49 -8.03
C ALA A 392 -2.52 0.61 -7.11
N GLY A 393 -1.98 -0.52 -6.63
CA GLY A 393 -0.82 -0.57 -5.75
C GLY A 393 -1.12 -0.97 -4.30
N CYS A 394 -2.38 -1.21 -3.95
CA CYS A 394 -2.70 -1.78 -2.64
C CYS A 394 -2.26 -3.23 -2.53
N ILE A 395 -1.93 -3.66 -1.32
CA ILE A 395 -1.36 -5.00 -1.06
C ILE A 395 -2.16 -5.77 -0.02
N GLU A 396 -2.07 -7.10 -0.11
CA GLU A 396 -2.28 -7.97 1.04
C GLU A 396 -0.95 -8.21 1.75
N GLU A 397 -1.01 -8.26 3.09
CA GLU A 397 0.16 -8.46 3.93
C GLU A 397 0.80 -9.84 3.74
N ARG A 398 2.05 -9.92 4.15
CA ARG A 398 2.85 -11.14 4.23
C ARG A 398 2.19 -12.16 5.15
N GLU A 399 2.73 -13.38 5.22
CA GLU A 399 2.14 -14.43 6.05
C GLU A 399 2.10 -14.04 7.53
N THR A 400 1.04 -14.47 8.22
CA THR A 400 0.76 -14.16 9.61
C THR A 400 0.22 -15.37 10.36
N GLU A 401 0.19 -15.27 11.70
CA GLU A 401 -0.35 -16.27 12.59
C GLU A 401 -1.64 -15.77 13.26
N ALA A 402 -2.64 -16.65 13.35
CA ALA A 402 -3.91 -16.37 14.01
C ALA A 402 -3.78 -16.51 15.54
N ALA A 403 -2.90 -15.70 16.15
CA ALA A 403 -2.72 -15.68 17.59
C ALA A 403 -3.73 -14.76 18.29
N ASP A 404 -4.09 -15.08 19.55
CA ASP A 404 -5.04 -14.29 20.32
C ASP A 404 -4.46 -12.93 20.74
N SER A 405 -3.15 -12.87 20.98
CA SER A 405 -2.45 -11.64 21.35
C SER A 405 -0.99 -11.65 20.92
N PHE A 406 -0.47 -10.45 20.71
CA PHE A 406 0.94 -10.21 20.44
C PHE A 406 1.52 -9.23 21.45
N SER A 407 2.81 -9.32 21.72
CA SER A 407 3.55 -8.35 22.50
C SER A 407 4.86 -8.00 21.80
N PHE A 408 5.46 -6.86 22.12
CA PHE A 408 6.75 -6.48 21.53
C PHE A 408 7.82 -7.55 21.78
N SER A 409 7.85 -8.13 22.97
CA SER A 409 8.80 -9.21 23.31
C SER A 409 8.56 -10.48 22.49
N SER A 410 7.33 -10.73 22.02
CA SER A 410 7.03 -11.85 21.15
C SER A 410 7.38 -11.59 19.68
N LEU A 411 7.55 -10.34 19.26
CA LEU A 411 8.01 -10.00 17.90
C LEU A 411 9.51 -10.29 17.70
N THR A 412 10.30 -10.21 18.76
CA THR A 412 11.72 -10.56 18.74
C THR A 412 11.90 -12.06 18.97
N GLY A 413 11.89 -12.87 17.93
CA GLY A 413 12.04 -14.32 18.01
C GLY A 413 10.77 -15.09 17.65
N MET A 414 9.78 -14.44 17.07
CA MET A 414 8.63 -15.11 16.49
C MET A 414 9.04 -15.99 15.30
N SER A 415 8.29 -17.06 15.14
CA SER A 415 8.35 -17.94 13.97
C SER A 415 8.31 -17.13 12.67
N PRO A 416 8.92 -17.59 11.57
CA PRO A 416 8.82 -16.95 10.26
C PRO A 416 7.38 -16.76 9.73
N TYR A 417 6.38 -17.25 10.45
CA TYR A 417 4.95 -17.13 10.09
C TYR A 417 4.32 -15.75 10.42
N THR A 418 5.03 -14.86 11.14
CA THR A 418 4.56 -13.50 11.46
C THR A 418 5.31 -12.42 10.70
N TRP A 419 5.64 -12.69 9.45
CA TRP A 419 6.25 -11.73 8.56
C TRP A 419 5.50 -10.40 8.48
N ASP A 420 4.16 -10.45 8.62
CA ASP A 420 3.31 -9.27 8.55
C ASP A 420 3.64 -8.20 9.60
N LEU A 421 4.07 -8.58 10.81
CA LEU A 421 4.37 -7.63 11.89
C LEU A 421 5.83 -7.14 11.91
N ASP A 422 6.69 -7.72 11.10
CA ASP A 422 8.09 -7.29 11.00
C ASP A 422 8.19 -5.96 10.24
N ILE A 423 8.79 -4.95 10.89
CA ILE A 423 8.98 -3.61 10.30
C ILE A 423 10.32 -3.44 9.58
N ASP A 424 11.24 -4.38 9.72
CA ASP A 424 12.61 -4.24 9.22
C ASP A 424 12.96 -5.19 8.08
N SER A 425 12.59 -6.47 8.18
CA SER A 425 13.10 -7.49 7.27
C SER A 425 12.48 -7.38 5.87
N ALA A 426 13.35 -7.29 4.87
CA ALA A 426 12.95 -7.51 3.49
C ALA A 426 12.57 -8.99 3.27
N PRO A 427 11.78 -9.33 2.24
CA PRO A 427 11.50 -10.70 1.88
C PRO A 427 12.78 -11.51 1.64
N ASP A 428 12.81 -12.73 2.15
CA ASP A 428 13.95 -13.67 2.05
C ASP A 428 13.91 -14.55 0.80
N GLY A 429 12.89 -14.36 -0.04
CA GLY A 429 12.64 -15.12 -1.27
C GLY A 429 11.53 -16.15 -1.13
N SER A 430 11.17 -16.56 0.08
CA SER A 430 10.02 -17.44 0.33
C SER A 430 8.69 -16.75 -0.03
N PRO A 431 7.67 -17.47 -0.52
CA PRO A 431 6.36 -16.88 -0.82
C PRO A 431 5.70 -16.24 0.42
N GLU A 432 5.92 -16.80 1.60
CA GLU A 432 5.37 -16.36 2.88
C GLU A 432 5.91 -14.99 3.28
N SER A 433 7.16 -14.68 2.92
CA SER A 433 7.81 -13.40 3.20
C SER A 433 7.40 -12.28 2.24
N LYS A 434 6.72 -12.60 1.13
CA LYS A 434 6.37 -11.65 0.07
C LYS A 434 4.95 -11.11 0.22
N TRP A 435 4.76 -9.88 -0.29
CA TRP A 435 3.44 -9.26 -0.40
C TRP A 435 2.67 -9.79 -1.60
N ARG A 436 1.33 -9.68 -1.52
CA ARG A 436 0.39 -10.07 -2.56
C ARG A 436 -0.28 -8.82 -3.13
N PRO A 437 -0.43 -8.67 -4.45
CA PRO A 437 -1.22 -7.59 -5.02
C PRO A 437 -2.69 -7.67 -4.58
N PHE A 438 -3.23 -6.56 -4.10
CA PHE A 438 -4.64 -6.46 -3.77
C PHE A 438 -5.49 -6.44 -5.05
N TRP A 439 -6.41 -7.39 -5.19
CA TRP A 439 -7.13 -7.58 -6.44
C TRP A 439 -8.65 -7.56 -6.30
N PRO A 440 -9.27 -6.38 -6.16
CA PRO A 440 -10.70 -6.24 -5.89
C PRO A 440 -11.59 -6.77 -7.02
N GLU A 441 -11.12 -6.76 -8.28
CA GLU A 441 -11.90 -7.22 -9.43
C GLU A 441 -12.13 -8.75 -9.45
N ARG A 442 -11.34 -9.52 -8.71
CA ARG A 442 -11.48 -10.97 -8.61
C ARG A 442 -11.91 -11.46 -7.23
N SER A 443 -12.02 -10.57 -6.29
CA SER A 443 -12.40 -10.91 -4.92
C SER A 443 -13.91 -10.99 -4.79
N TYR A 444 -14.41 -12.16 -4.43
CA TYR A 444 -15.84 -12.41 -4.27
C TYR A 444 -16.16 -12.99 -2.91
N PHE A 445 -17.20 -12.44 -2.32
CA PHE A 445 -17.80 -12.92 -1.09
C PHE A 445 -19.03 -13.77 -1.40
N ARG A 446 -19.18 -14.91 -0.72
CA ARG A 446 -20.28 -15.87 -0.97
C ARG A 446 -21.62 -15.41 -0.37
N GLY A 447 -21.62 -14.37 0.44
CA GLY A 447 -22.78 -13.86 1.12
C GLY A 447 -23.65 -12.95 0.27
N GLU A 448 -24.81 -12.65 0.77
CA GLU A 448 -25.77 -11.70 0.20
C GLU A 448 -26.05 -10.60 1.21
N ARG A 449 -25.97 -9.33 0.79
CA ARG A 449 -26.48 -8.22 1.58
C ARG A 449 -27.98 -8.05 1.34
N TYR A 450 -28.72 -7.93 2.42
CA TYR A 450 -30.14 -7.60 2.33
C TYR A 450 -30.52 -6.51 3.33
N TRP A 451 -31.47 -5.67 2.93
CA TRP A 451 -32.00 -4.64 3.79
C TRP A 451 -33.07 -5.24 4.73
N ASN A 452 -32.83 -5.18 6.03
CA ASN A 452 -33.83 -5.56 7.01
C ASN A 452 -34.68 -4.33 7.35
N SER A 453 -35.95 -4.31 6.87
CA SER A 453 -36.86 -3.19 7.06
C SER A 453 -37.30 -2.98 8.52
N TYR A 454 -37.30 -4.04 9.32
CA TYR A 454 -37.64 -3.98 10.73
C TYR A 454 -36.58 -3.25 11.56
N TYR A 455 -35.31 -3.61 11.36
CA TYR A 455 -34.16 -2.98 12.04
C TYR A 455 -33.62 -1.76 11.30
N ARG A 456 -34.12 -1.46 10.09
CA ARG A 456 -33.68 -0.35 9.25
C ARG A 456 -32.17 -0.34 9.00
N GLN A 457 -31.58 -1.51 8.78
CA GLN A 457 -30.16 -1.65 8.50
C GLN A 457 -29.87 -2.79 7.53
N TRP A 458 -28.68 -2.74 6.92
CA TRP A 458 -28.20 -3.80 6.05
C TRP A 458 -27.63 -4.95 6.88
N TYR A 459 -28.06 -6.16 6.54
CA TYR A 459 -27.52 -7.40 7.08
C TYR A 459 -26.79 -8.16 5.98
N THR A 460 -25.82 -8.99 6.38
CA THR A 460 -25.15 -9.90 5.49
C THR A 460 -25.46 -11.34 5.91
N ASN A 461 -26.06 -12.10 5.01
CA ASN A 461 -26.17 -13.53 5.18
C ASN A 461 -24.87 -14.16 4.71
N TYR A 462 -24.22 -14.91 5.58
CA TYR A 462 -23.05 -15.70 5.26
C TYR A 462 -23.50 -17.06 4.75
N PHE A 463 -23.20 -17.37 3.51
CA PHE A 463 -23.49 -18.68 2.95
C PHE A 463 -22.25 -19.55 3.03
N ASN A 464 -22.40 -20.69 3.66
CA ASN A 464 -21.39 -21.76 3.65
C ASN A 464 -21.59 -22.65 2.42
N ARG A 465 -21.94 -22.05 1.28
CA ARG A 465 -22.17 -22.73 0.01
C ARG A 465 -21.02 -22.48 -0.93
N ASP A 466 -20.59 -23.54 -1.62
CA ASP A 466 -19.60 -23.42 -2.69
C ASP A 466 -20.24 -23.01 -4.03
N GLU A 467 -21.58 -22.97 -4.11
CA GLU A 467 -22.34 -22.73 -5.31
C GLU A 467 -23.38 -21.64 -5.08
N ASP A 468 -23.35 -20.58 -5.85
CA ASP A 468 -24.37 -19.53 -5.81
C ASP A 468 -24.44 -18.73 -7.12
N TYR A 469 -25.64 -18.19 -7.41
CA TYR A 469 -25.86 -17.22 -8.49
C TYR A 469 -25.70 -15.77 -8.02
N LYS A 470 -25.73 -15.52 -6.71
CA LYS A 470 -25.92 -14.18 -6.11
C LYS A 470 -24.70 -13.60 -5.42
N GLY A 471 -23.61 -14.33 -5.31
CA GLY A 471 -22.42 -13.89 -4.60
C GLY A 471 -22.02 -12.44 -4.93
N LEU A 472 -21.53 -11.71 -3.93
CA LEU A 472 -21.18 -10.31 -4.06
C LEU A 472 -19.72 -10.14 -4.46
N LYS A 473 -19.46 -9.23 -5.39
CA LYS A 473 -18.14 -8.65 -5.52
C LYS A 473 -17.78 -7.97 -4.21
N SER A 474 -16.54 -8.15 -3.75
CA SER A 474 -16.12 -7.61 -2.46
C SER A 474 -16.18 -6.08 -2.42
N ASP A 475 -16.55 -5.54 -1.27
CA ASP A 475 -16.15 -4.19 -0.94
C ASP A 475 -14.63 -4.20 -0.70
N ALA A 476 -13.92 -3.40 -1.46
CA ALA A 476 -12.47 -3.32 -1.42
C ALA A 476 -12.05 -1.86 -1.65
N PHE A 477 -11.26 -1.33 -0.75
CA PHE A 477 -10.90 0.08 -0.74
C PHE A 477 -9.38 0.21 -0.79
N CYS A 478 -8.89 0.98 -1.75
CA CYS A 478 -7.48 1.28 -1.91
C CYS A 478 -7.26 2.77 -1.71
N PRO A 479 -6.62 3.20 -0.60
CA PRO A 479 -6.35 4.60 -0.33
C PRO A 479 -5.35 5.19 -1.33
N SER A 480 -5.12 6.49 -1.24
CA SER A 480 -4.08 7.17 -2.02
C SER A 480 -2.70 6.60 -1.73
N GLN A 481 -1.80 6.74 -2.69
CA GLN A 481 -0.46 6.15 -2.66
C GLN A 481 0.36 6.68 -1.48
N ALA A 482 1.00 5.78 -0.74
CA ALA A 482 2.00 6.12 0.27
C ALA A 482 3.28 6.65 -0.39
N SER A 483 4.05 7.44 0.35
CA SER A 483 5.30 7.99 -0.14
C SER A 483 6.43 7.91 0.87
N LEU A 484 7.63 7.68 0.38
CA LEU A 484 8.87 7.73 1.16
C LEU A 484 9.14 9.13 1.68
N LEU A 485 10.05 9.21 2.65
CA LEU A 485 10.59 10.47 3.14
C LEU A 485 11.29 11.24 2.02
N ALA A 486 10.82 12.45 1.77
CA ALA A 486 11.41 13.36 0.80
C ALA A 486 11.28 14.82 1.25
N LYS A 487 12.21 15.69 0.83
CA LYS A 487 11.97 17.13 0.88
C LYS A 487 10.80 17.43 -0.04
N ARG A 488 9.87 18.23 0.44
CA ARG A 488 8.68 18.62 -0.34
C ARG A 488 8.49 20.12 -0.22
N ASP A 489 8.21 20.76 -1.34
CA ASP A 489 7.69 22.10 -1.32
C ASP A 489 6.22 22.13 -0.87
N ARG A 490 5.69 23.36 -0.68
CA ARG A 490 4.31 23.54 -0.20
C ARG A 490 3.27 22.96 -1.17
N GLY A 491 3.53 23.03 -2.47
CA GLY A 491 2.63 22.48 -3.51
C GLY A 491 2.62 20.96 -3.47
N GLU A 492 3.79 20.34 -3.46
CA GLU A 492 3.94 18.87 -3.37
C GLU A 492 3.35 18.31 -2.07
N PHE A 493 3.48 19.03 -0.96
CA PHE A 493 2.86 18.64 0.31
C PHE A 493 1.32 18.74 0.24
N LYS A 494 0.83 19.83 -0.36
CA LYS A 494 -0.62 20.03 -0.58
C LYS A 494 -1.21 18.94 -1.47
N ASP A 495 -0.51 18.52 -2.53
CA ASP A 495 -0.96 17.44 -3.41
C ASP A 495 -1.15 16.12 -2.63
N GLN A 496 -0.27 15.83 -1.66
CA GLN A 496 -0.44 14.66 -0.78
C GLN A 496 -1.66 14.81 0.14
N ALA A 497 -1.90 15.98 0.69
CA ALA A 497 -3.08 16.24 1.52
C ALA A 497 -4.38 16.15 0.70
N ASP A 498 -4.43 16.74 -0.49
CA ASP A 498 -5.61 16.71 -1.37
C ASP A 498 -5.91 15.31 -1.90
N ALA A 499 -4.89 14.46 -2.07
CA ALA A 499 -5.06 13.09 -2.53
C ALA A 499 -5.72 12.15 -1.50
N LEU A 500 -5.83 12.53 -0.24
CA LEU A 500 -6.48 11.72 0.79
C LEU A 500 -7.96 11.51 0.43
N ASN A 501 -8.38 10.25 0.27
CA ASN A 501 -9.74 9.90 -0.14
C ASN A 501 -10.37 8.93 0.86
N PRO A 502 -11.28 9.38 1.73
CA PRO A 502 -11.85 8.56 2.79
C PRO A 502 -12.77 7.46 2.27
N ASN A 503 -12.42 6.22 2.60
CA ASN A 503 -13.25 5.04 2.34
C ASN A 503 -12.76 3.81 3.13
N GLY A 504 -13.60 2.80 3.31
CA GLY A 504 -13.23 1.54 3.97
C GLY A 504 -13.36 1.55 5.48
N SER A 505 -12.89 0.48 6.10
CA SER A 505 -12.93 0.23 7.56
C SER A 505 -11.58 0.55 8.21
N THR A 506 -11.59 0.67 9.54
CA THR A 506 -10.44 1.17 10.32
C THR A 506 -9.53 0.03 10.78
N TYR A 507 -8.32 -0.03 10.24
CA TYR A 507 -7.25 -0.98 10.59
C TYR A 507 -6.02 -0.20 11.07
N LEU A 508 -6.01 0.20 12.35
CA LEU A 508 -4.94 1.00 12.95
C LEU A 508 -3.57 0.30 12.87
N ASP A 509 -3.58 -1.03 12.99
CA ASP A 509 -2.38 -1.86 12.91
C ASP A 509 -1.70 -1.78 11.53
N LEU A 510 -2.46 -1.66 10.43
CA LEU A 510 -1.89 -1.45 9.10
C LEU A 510 -1.21 -0.09 8.97
N GLY A 511 -1.85 0.95 9.50
CA GLY A 511 -1.29 2.31 9.48
C GLY A 511 0.05 2.37 10.20
N ILE A 512 0.08 1.95 11.46
CA ILE A 512 1.31 2.00 12.28
C ILE A 512 2.41 1.09 11.72
N LEU A 513 2.05 -0.07 11.17
CA LEU A 513 2.97 -1.03 10.58
C LEU A 513 3.71 -0.42 9.38
N TRP A 514 2.98 0.16 8.44
CA TRP A 514 3.58 0.77 7.26
C TRP A 514 4.27 2.09 7.56
N GLY A 515 3.73 2.87 8.50
CA GLY A 515 4.46 4.01 9.05
C GLY A 515 5.82 3.58 9.61
N GLY A 516 5.84 2.53 10.41
CA GLY A 516 7.07 1.94 10.98
C GLY A 516 8.06 1.47 9.93
N ARG A 517 7.60 0.73 8.90
CA ARG A 517 8.44 0.24 7.80
C ARG A 517 9.10 1.37 7.00
N LEU A 518 8.36 2.44 6.71
CA LEU A 518 8.85 3.55 5.88
C LEU A 518 9.75 4.53 6.63
N ILE A 519 9.79 4.49 7.97
CA ILE A 519 10.65 5.38 8.78
C ILE A 519 11.72 4.62 9.58
N SER A 520 11.73 3.28 9.55
CA SER A 520 12.73 2.51 10.29
C SER A 520 14.14 2.73 9.76
N PRO A 521 15.10 3.13 10.62
CA PRO A 521 16.48 3.36 10.20
C PRO A 521 17.24 2.06 9.90
N THR A 522 16.69 0.92 10.29
CA THR A 522 17.30 -0.42 10.12
C THR A 522 16.50 -1.32 9.19
N GLY A 523 15.38 -0.82 8.64
CA GLY A 523 14.44 -1.57 7.83
C GLY A 523 14.79 -1.64 6.36
N MET A 524 13.90 -2.25 5.58
CA MET A 524 14.04 -2.44 4.14
C MET A 524 14.13 -1.14 3.34
N PHE A 525 13.70 -0.01 3.92
CA PHE A 525 13.82 1.34 3.35
C PHE A 525 14.93 2.17 4.00
N ALA A 526 15.85 1.54 4.73
CA ALA A 526 16.94 2.23 5.43
C ALA A 526 17.79 3.12 4.51
N SER A 527 17.97 2.76 3.24
CA SER A 527 18.69 3.58 2.27
C SER A 527 18.07 4.98 2.08
N ASN A 528 16.75 5.09 2.13
CA ASN A 528 16.04 6.37 2.12
C ASN A 528 16.09 7.05 3.49
N VAL A 529 15.81 6.31 4.56
CA VAL A 529 15.71 6.87 5.93
C VAL A 529 17.04 7.40 6.41
N MET A 530 18.14 6.68 6.14
CA MET A 530 19.49 7.02 6.61
C MET A 530 20.28 7.92 5.64
N GLU A 531 19.62 8.47 4.62
CA GLU A 531 20.23 9.47 3.76
C GLU A 531 20.79 10.62 4.59
N ALA A 532 22.10 10.87 4.47
CA ALA A 532 22.77 11.87 5.28
C ALA A 532 22.33 13.30 4.89
N PRO A 533 22.01 14.17 5.85
CA PRO A 533 21.74 15.58 5.57
C PRO A 533 23.04 16.32 5.21
N ALA A 534 22.94 17.33 4.34
CA ALA A 534 24.10 18.07 3.86
C ALA A 534 24.89 18.79 4.98
N ASN A 535 24.21 19.14 6.09
CA ASN A 535 24.82 19.77 7.25
C ASN A 535 25.49 18.77 8.22
N GLY A 536 25.44 17.45 7.94
CA GLY A 536 26.04 16.40 8.74
C GLY A 536 25.48 16.23 10.15
N ALA A 537 24.42 16.98 10.51
CA ALA A 537 23.83 16.90 11.85
C ALA A 537 22.87 15.70 11.95
N GLU A 538 22.58 15.26 13.17
CA GLU A 538 21.64 14.16 13.43
C GLU A 538 20.21 14.50 12.95
N VAL A 539 19.43 13.46 12.68
CA VAL A 539 18.05 13.55 12.23
C VAL A 539 17.12 13.00 13.31
N SER A 540 16.22 13.87 13.82
CA SER A 540 15.12 13.41 14.67
C SER A 540 14.04 12.76 13.81
N ARG A 541 13.43 11.65 14.32
CA ARG A 541 12.38 10.93 13.59
C ARG A 541 11.07 10.99 14.33
N HIS A 542 10.06 11.49 13.64
CA HIS A 542 8.72 11.69 14.18
C HIS A 542 7.71 10.95 13.31
N MET A 543 6.78 10.28 13.96
CA MET A 543 5.60 9.71 13.32
C MET A 543 4.36 10.40 13.88
N ILE A 544 3.55 10.99 13.02
CA ILE A 544 2.25 11.57 13.38
C ILE A 544 1.19 10.55 12.97
N PHE A 545 0.62 9.88 13.96
CA PHE A 545 -0.43 8.90 13.79
C PHE A 545 -1.78 9.54 14.11
N LEU A 546 -2.60 9.76 13.08
CA LEU A 546 -3.93 10.34 13.24
C LEU A 546 -5.00 9.30 12.95
N THR A 547 -6.03 9.26 13.80
CA THR A 547 -7.25 8.46 13.60
C THR A 547 -8.48 9.21 14.12
N ASP A 548 -9.62 8.96 13.48
CA ASP A 548 -10.94 9.47 13.91
C ASP A 548 -11.80 8.40 14.59
N GLY A 549 -11.26 7.19 14.81
CA GLY A 549 -12.04 6.09 15.32
C GLY A 549 -11.25 5.00 16.04
N GLU A 550 -12.01 4.02 16.50
CA GLU A 550 -11.49 2.79 17.08
C GLU A 550 -11.21 1.76 15.98
N MET A 551 -10.41 0.74 16.33
CA MET A 551 -10.21 -0.44 15.51
C MET A 551 -11.55 -1.07 15.10
N GLN A 552 -11.83 -1.14 13.79
CA GLN A 552 -13.09 -1.70 13.23
C GLN A 552 -12.80 -2.64 12.06
N PRO A 553 -12.21 -3.81 12.30
CA PRO A 553 -12.00 -4.80 11.25
C PRO A 553 -13.34 -5.41 10.82
N SER A 554 -13.38 -5.88 9.57
CA SER A 554 -14.56 -6.51 9.00
C SER A 554 -14.19 -7.85 8.35
N SER A 555 -14.93 -8.91 8.70
CA SER A 555 -14.71 -10.24 8.13
C SER A 555 -15.19 -10.41 6.69
N VAL A 556 -15.95 -9.44 6.16
CA VAL A 556 -16.65 -9.55 4.87
C VAL A 556 -16.14 -8.59 3.80
N ILE A 557 -15.22 -7.71 4.13
CA ILE A 557 -14.54 -6.87 3.15
C ILE A 557 -13.22 -7.51 2.74
N HIS A 558 -12.76 -7.22 1.54
CA HIS A 558 -11.41 -7.54 1.14
C HIS A 558 -10.46 -6.50 1.77
N SER A 559 -9.68 -6.92 2.76
CA SER A 559 -8.70 -6.10 3.47
C SER A 559 -7.27 -6.54 3.12
N SER A 560 -6.26 -5.87 3.66
CA SER A 560 -4.87 -6.35 3.55
C SER A 560 -4.64 -7.73 4.19
N TYR A 561 -5.62 -8.28 4.89
CA TYR A 561 -5.61 -9.66 5.40
C TYR A 561 -6.54 -10.60 4.61
N GLY A 562 -6.93 -10.22 3.38
CA GLY A 562 -7.88 -10.98 2.57
C GLY A 562 -9.31 -10.87 3.11
N PHE A 563 -10.11 -11.91 2.88
CA PHE A 563 -11.44 -12.08 3.49
C PHE A 563 -11.31 -12.87 4.79
N GLU A 564 -11.27 -12.21 5.92
CA GLU A 564 -11.02 -12.87 7.21
C GLU A 564 -11.99 -14.04 7.48
N TYR A 565 -13.26 -13.91 7.07
CA TYR A 565 -14.25 -14.98 7.21
C TYR A 565 -13.83 -16.31 6.59
N TYR A 566 -13.16 -16.28 5.44
CA TYR A 566 -12.71 -17.47 4.73
C TYR A 566 -11.21 -17.74 4.86
N ASP A 567 -10.40 -16.67 4.90
CA ASP A 567 -8.95 -16.77 4.87
C ASP A 567 -8.35 -17.04 6.26
N LYS A 568 -9.07 -16.63 7.32
CA LYS A 568 -8.74 -16.94 8.72
C LYS A 568 -7.29 -16.60 9.07
N ARG A 569 -6.83 -15.45 8.60
CA ARG A 569 -5.43 -15.05 8.76
C ARG A 569 -5.14 -14.46 10.14
N VAL A 570 -6.10 -13.75 10.71
CA VAL A 570 -5.99 -13.07 12.00
C VAL A 570 -6.72 -13.86 13.10
N THR A 571 -7.78 -14.56 12.74
CA THR A 571 -8.60 -15.37 13.65
C THR A 571 -8.64 -16.83 13.21
N SER A 572 -8.77 -17.76 14.14
CA SER A 572 -8.88 -19.19 13.83
C SER A 572 -10.22 -19.58 13.22
N ASP A 573 -11.28 -18.79 13.46
CA ASP A 573 -12.64 -19.07 12.99
C ASP A 573 -13.15 -18.10 11.91
N GLY A 574 -12.40 -17.04 11.63
CA GLY A 574 -12.75 -16.00 10.65
C GLY A 574 -13.66 -14.90 11.20
N GLN A 575 -14.01 -14.88 12.48
CA GLN A 575 -15.00 -13.96 13.04
C GLN A 575 -14.71 -13.46 14.45
N THR A 576 -14.27 -14.35 15.36
CA THR A 576 -14.27 -14.05 16.79
C THR A 576 -13.08 -13.16 17.19
N ASN A 577 -13.36 -12.12 17.98
CA ASN A 577 -12.36 -11.24 18.60
C ASN A 577 -11.40 -10.55 17.61
N GLN A 578 -11.84 -10.27 16.38
CA GLN A 578 -10.99 -9.59 15.39
C GLN A 578 -10.44 -8.26 15.93
N ARG A 579 -11.30 -7.43 16.55
CA ARG A 579 -10.89 -6.14 17.12
C ARG A 579 -9.73 -6.30 18.10
N ASP A 580 -9.85 -7.21 19.07
CA ASP A 580 -8.85 -7.37 20.11
C ASP A 580 -7.52 -7.88 19.54
N ARG A 581 -7.58 -8.77 18.55
CA ARG A 581 -6.40 -9.31 17.86
C ARG A 581 -5.67 -8.23 17.04
N HIS A 582 -6.38 -7.42 16.29
CA HIS A 582 -5.81 -6.28 15.57
C HIS A 582 -5.27 -5.21 16.54
N THR A 583 -5.97 -4.94 17.65
CA THR A 583 -5.51 -4.02 18.69
C THR A 583 -4.22 -4.52 19.35
N SER A 584 -4.10 -5.81 19.60
CA SER A 584 -2.88 -6.40 20.11
C SER A 584 -1.68 -6.23 19.16
N ARG A 585 -1.90 -6.44 17.85
CA ARG A 585 -0.93 -6.18 16.77
C ARG A 585 -0.51 -4.72 16.75
N PHE A 586 -1.47 -3.80 16.78
CA PHE A 586 -1.25 -2.36 16.83
C PHE A 586 -0.33 -1.98 17.98
N ARG A 587 -0.63 -2.43 19.22
CA ARG A 587 0.19 -2.13 20.40
C ARG A 587 1.61 -2.69 20.29
N ALA A 588 1.77 -3.91 19.79
CA ALA A 588 3.08 -4.53 19.63
C ALA A 588 3.94 -3.76 18.62
N VAL A 589 3.37 -3.35 17.49
CA VAL A 589 4.07 -2.57 16.47
C VAL A 589 4.41 -1.15 16.98
N CYS A 590 3.52 -0.49 17.73
CA CYS A 590 3.83 0.80 18.38
C CYS A 590 5.09 0.70 19.25
N GLN A 591 5.22 -0.37 20.04
CA GLN A 591 6.41 -0.58 20.86
C GLN A 591 7.66 -0.83 20.01
N ALA A 592 7.54 -1.60 18.90
CA ALA A 592 8.64 -1.84 17.98
C ALA A 592 9.14 -0.53 17.34
N VAL A 593 8.24 0.33 16.91
CA VAL A 593 8.57 1.64 16.32
C VAL A 593 9.26 2.54 17.35
N ARG A 594 8.73 2.64 18.56
CA ARG A 594 9.37 3.43 19.63
C ARG A 594 10.75 2.91 20.02
N ALA A 595 10.95 1.59 20.00
CA ALA A 595 12.25 0.97 20.27
C ALA A 595 13.34 1.35 19.25
N LYS A 596 12.95 1.86 18.07
CA LYS A 596 13.86 2.43 17.06
C LYS A 596 14.23 3.89 17.31
N GLY A 597 13.82 4.48 18.42
CA GLY A 597 14.03 5.89 18.71
C GLY A 597 13.12 6.84 17.94
N ILE A 598 12.02 6.33 17.37
CA ILE A 598 11.04 7.12 16.62
C ILE A 598 9.99 7.64 17.62
N ARG A 599 9.78 8.96 17.66
CA ARG A 599 8.75 9.56 18.50
C ARG A 599 7.39 9.47 17.79
N ILE A 600 6.43 8.81 18.43
CA ILE A 600 5.07 8.65 17.93
C ILE A 600 4.17 9.70 18.59
N TRP A 601 3.61 10.59 17.79
CA TRP A 601 2.55 11.52 18.13
C TRP A 601 1.22 10.91 17.74
N VAL A 602 0.28 10.80 18.65
CA VAL A 602 -1.04 10.23 18.40
C VAL A 602 -2.09 11.33 18.52
N ILE A 603 -2.91 11.47 17.50
CA ILE A 603 -4.04 12.41 17.48
C ILE A 603 -5.34 11.61 17.31
N ALA A 604 -6.21 11.63 18.31
CA ALA A 604 -7.58 11.13 18.24
C ALA A 604 -8.51 12.29 17.84
N PHE A 605 -9.00 12.29 16.60
CA PHE A 605 -9.81 13.38 16.05
C PHE A 605 -11.29 13.01 15.97
N GLY A 606 -12.17 13.76 16.67
CA GLY A 606 -13.61 13.48 16.74
C GLY A 606 -13.94 12.14 17.42
N SER A 607 -12.99 11.61 18.18
CA SER A 607 -13.11 10.38 18.95
C SER A 607 -12.38 10.50 20.29
N SER A 608 -12.62 9.54 21.20
CA SER A 608 -11.92 9.53 22.48
C SER A 608 -10.51 8.99 22.36
N LEU A 609 -9.57 9.60 23.06
CA LEU A 609 -8.21 9.08 23.25
C LEU A 609 -8.26 7.90 24.23
N ASN A 610 -8.48 6.70 23.71
CA ASN A 610 -8.57 5.47 24.50
C ASN A 610 -7.19 4.96 24.97
N GLY A 611 -7.19 3.95 25.86
CA GLY A 611 -5.97 3.39 26.42
C GLY A 611 -5.01 2.77 25.40
N ASP A 612 -5.51 2.30 24.24
CA ASP A 612 -4.70 1.72 23.16
C ASP A 612 -3.91 2.80 22.43
N LEU A 613 -4.58 3.90 22.09
CA LEU A 613 -3.97 5.07 21.46
C LEU A 613 -2.95 5.74 22.40
N GLN A 614 -3.29 5.88 23.68
CA GLN A 614 -2.34 6.38 24.70
C GLN A 614 -1.11 5.50 24.83
N ALA A 615 -1.30 4.16 24.85
CA ALA A 615 -0.20 3.21 24.92
C ALA A 615 0.70 3.20 23.67
N CYS A 616 0.18 3.61 22.52
CA CYS A 616 0.95 3.76 21.27
C CYS A 616 1.83 5.01 21.29
N ALA A 617 1.33 6.11 21.83
CA ALA A 617 2.04 7.38 21.85
C ALA A 617 3.35 7.29 22.65
N SER A 618 4.33 8.11 22.28
CA SER A 618 5.49 8.42 23.12
C SER A 618 5.06 9.27 24.32
N PRO A 619 5.87 9.35 25.40
CA PRO A 619 5.55 10.22 26.53
C PRO A 619 5.20 11.66 26.08
N ASP A 620 4.15 12.22 26.64
CA ASP A 620 3.66 13.58 26.35
C ASP A 620 3.38 13.85 24.86
N SER A 621 2.91 12.83 24.13
CA SER A 621 2.72 12.89 22.68
C SER A 621 1.35 12.37 22.22
N ALA A 622 0.34 12.42 23.10
CA ALA A 622 -1.02 11.98 22.79
C ALA A 622 -2.00 13.16 22.93
N PHE A 623 -2.77 13.40 21.87
CA PHE A 623 -3.73 14.49 21.77
C PHE A 623 -5.12 13.96 21.48
N GLN A 624 -6.12 14.59 22.07
CA GLN A 624 -7.52 14.43 21.69
C GLN A 624 -7.99 15.75 21.10
N ALA A 625 -8.62 15.71 19.94
CA ALA A 625 -9.17 16.87 19.28
C ALA A 625 -10.67 16.64 19.01
N SER A 626 -11.53 17.44 19.61
CA SER A 626 -12.98 17.38 19.50
C SER A 626 -13.54 18.48 18.57
N SER A 627 -12.66 19.30 17.99
CA SER A 627 -12.98 20.35 17.05
C SER A 627 -11.84 20.54 16.04
N SER A 628 -12.10 21.30 14.97
CA SER A 628 -11.09 21.72 14.01
C SER A 628 -9.98 22.55 14.65
N ASP A 629 -10.34 23.41 15.60
CA ASP A 629 -9.38 24.29 16.26
C ASP A 629 -8.44 23.48 17.16
N GLU A 630 -8.97 22.52 17.96
CA GLU A 630 -8.17 21.62 18.77
C GLU A 630 -7.26 20.72 17.91
N LEU A 631 -7.73 20.29 16.71
CA LEU A 631 -6.90 19.57 15.76
C LEU A 631 -5.73 20.42 15.29
N ASN A 632 -6.00 21.69 14.94
CA ASN A 632 -4.94 22.59 14.51
C ASN A 632 -3.95 22.88 15.66
N GLU A 633 -4.43 23.12 16.88
CA GLU A 633 -3.58 23.28 18.06
C GLU A 633 -2.66 22.07 18.28
N ALA A 634 -3.19 20.83 18.16
CA ALA A 634 -2.37 19.62 18.27
C ALA A 634 -1.27 19.56 17.20
N PHE A 635 -1.59 19.88 15.93
CA PHE A 635 -0.58 19.95 14.87
C PHE A 635 0.45 21.06 15.10
N GLN A 636 0.03 22.23 15.60
CA GLN A 636 0.94 23.33 15.93
C GLN A 636 1.91 22.97 17.07
N ASP A 637 1.39 22.27 18.09
CA ASP A 637 2.23 21.80 19.21
C ASP A 637 3.25 20.74 18.74
N ILE A 638 2.84 19.85 17.84
CA ILE A 638 3.77 18.89 17.22
C ILE A 638 4.81 19.64 16.36
N ALA A 639 4.40 20.64 15.56
CA ALA A 639 5.31 21.42 14.72
C ALA A 639 6.42 22.09 15.54
N LYS A 640 6.05 22.70 16.68
CA LYS A 640 7.01 23.29 17.62
C LYS A 640 8.01 22.26 18.16
N ASN A 641 7.51 21.05 18.48
CA ASN A 641 8.34 19.97 19.03
C ASN A 641 9.21 19.25 17.98
N VAL A 642 8.79 19.21 16.71
CA VAL A 642 9.62 18.67 15.61
C VAL A 642 10.89 19.48 15.44
N GLY A 643 10.83 20.81 15.74
CA GLY A 643 11.96 21.72 15.70
C GLY A 643 12.86 21.73 16.95
N GLU A 644 12.60 20.93 17.99
CA GLU A 644 13.22 21.08 19.31
C GLU A 644 14.73 20.84 19.39
N LEU A 645 15.35 21.85 19.91
CA LEU A 645 16.38 22.03 20.95
C LEU A 645 17.68 21.24 20.83
N ARG A 646 18.71 21.94 20.34
CA ARG A 646 20.09 21.64 20.76
C ARG A 646 20.63 22.77 21.62
N ILE A 647 21.18 22.40 22.79
CA ILE A 647 22.05 23.28 23.55
C ILE A 647 23.36 23.39 22.77
N THR A 648 23.67 24.57 22.23
CA THR A 648 25.02 24.88 21.76
C THR A 648 25.80 25.33 22.97
N MET A 649 26.69 24.48 23.51
CA MET A 649 27.67 24.86 24.51
C MET A 649 28.81 25.64 23.88
#